data_191a9179f8f6099318d9d34ff541973c
#
_entry.id   191a9179f8f6099318d9d34ff541973c
#
_cell.length_a   1.000
_cell.length_b   1.000
_cell.length_c   1.000
_cell.angle_alpha   90.00
_cell.angle_beta   90.00
_cell.angle_gamma   90.00
#
_symmetry.space_group_name_H-M   'P 1'
#
loop_
_entity.id
_entity.type
_entity.pdbx_description
1 polymer ?
#
loop_
_entity_poly.entity_id
_entity_poly.type
_entity_poly.pdbx_seq_one_letter_code
_entity_poly.pdbx_strand_id
1 'polypeptide(L)'
;MNADKMTLRVQQSLNDAYEIAVKYNNQQLDIIHLFSALVNQKDGLIPNIFEKMGVNIDSLKRDIHVQIDRMPKVLGEAAQSSGVTATRRINEVLIKAEEISKQFEDSYISVEHVMLAMIDIDKNGAVGEILRKNNITKDGFLKVLNEVRGSQRVDSQDPEGTYEALDKYGTNLIELVKQHKLDPVIGRDEEIRRAVRILSRKTKNNPILIGEPGVGKTAIVEGLAERIVRGDVPEGLKDKVIISLDMGALIAGAKYRGEFEERLKAVLKEVQSSEGKILLFIDEIHTIVGAGKTDGAMDAGNLIKPMLARGELHCIGATTFDEYRQYIEKDKALERRFQPVIVEEPTVEETVSILRGLKERFEIHHGIRIHDSAIVAAAKLSHRYIQDRYLPDKAIDLIDEAGAMIRSEIDSLPTELDIIRRKILMLETEKEALSKENDDASKERLVALEKELAELQDKNDEMTIKYEKEKSHISAVRDLKAELDEVRGLAEKYEREYDLNKVAELKYGKIPELERKIKEQEASMEKDNENALLKEEVTENEISEIISKWTGIPVTKLVESEREKLLRLEEELRERVIGQDEATTAVANAVIRARAGLKDERKPIGSFIFLGPTGVGKTELAKTLARNLFDSEDNIVRIDMSEYMEKHAVSRLIGPPPGYVGYEEGGQLTEAVRRNPYSVILFDEIEKAHDDVFNLFLQILDDGRLTDNKGKTVDFKNTIIIMTSNIGSGYLLENKSGEGIEDDIRENVMNEMKLRFKPEFLNRVDDIIMFRPLSSEGIKKIIDIFLRDVENRLRERNITLEVTDRAKEILAEEGYDPVYGARPLKRYISNVLETEIAKKIIAGEIYDGSVALIDGVDGKIIVSRK
;
A
#
# COMPACT_ATOMS: atom_id res chain seq x y z
N MET A 1 11.40 56.25 0.52
CA MET A 1 11.87 55.15 1.41
C MET A 1 12.37 54.03 0.54
N ASN A 2 13.46 53.37 0.94
CA ASN A 2 14.06 52.32 0.14
C ASN A 2 13.27 51.01 0.41
N ALA A 3 12.56 50.47 -0.59
CA ALA A 3 11.79 49.25 -0.48
C ALA A 3 12.67 48.04 -0.04
N ASP A 4 13.98 48.10 -0.31
CA ASP A 4 14.96 47.07 0.06
C ASP A 4 15.12 46.89 1.59
N LYS A 5 14.66 47.86 2.40
CA LYS A 5 14.68 47.78 3.86
C LYS A 5 13.37 47.21 4.48
N MET A 6 12.40 46.81 3.66
CA MET A 6 11.13 46.25 4.10
C MET A 6 11.12 44.77 3.86
N THR A 7 10.48 44.01 4.78
CA THR A 7 10.24 42.59 4.57
C THR A 7 9.27 42.39 3.39
N LEU A 8 9.33 41.21 2.76
CA LEU A 8 8.47 40.86 1.63
C LEU A 8 6.97 41.00 1.99
N ARG A 9 6.60 40.67 3.22
CA ARG A 9 5.22 40.79 3.70
C ARG A 9 4.76 42.21 3.88
N VAL A 10 5.63 43.13 4.29
CA VAL A 10 5.31 44.57 4.32
C VAL A 10 5.12 45.10 2.91
N GLN A 11 5.99 44.73 1.96
CA GLN A 11 5.84 45.12 0.56
C GLN A 11 4.53 44.58 -0.04
N GLN A 12 4.20 43.34 0.22
CA GLN A 12 2.94 42.74 -0.21
C GLN A 12 1.74 43.47 0.41
N SER A 13 1.77 43.75 1.73
CA SER A 13 0.69 44.47 2.40
C SER A 13 0.47 45.87 1.83
N LEU A 14 1.49 46.56 1.38
CA LEU A 14 1.36 47.86 0.70
C LEU A 14 0.68 47.70 -0.67
N ASN A 15 1.01 46.66 -1.41
CA ASN A 15 0.36 46.37 -2.69
C ASN A 15 -1.12 45.96 -2.50
N ASP A 16 -1.38 45.07 -1.53
CA ASP A 16 -2.75 44.64 -1.21
C ASP A 16 -3.61 45.83 -0.73
N ALA A 17 -3.01 46.75 0.09
CA ALA A 17 -3.69 47.97 0.51
C ALA A 17 -4.05 48.88 -0.66
N TYR A 18 -3.17 48.96 -1.67
CA TYR A 18 -3.45 49.68 -2.90
C TYR A 18 -4.62 49.02 -3.69
N GLU A 19 -4.59 47.73 -3.84
CA GLU A 19 -5.70 46.98 -4.48
C GLU A 19 -7.03 47.17 -3.74
N ILE A 20 -7.01 47.16 -2.41
CA ILE A 20 -8.20 47.42 -1.58
C ILE A 20 -8.72 48.84 -1.87
N ALA A 21 -7.86 49.86 -1.89
CA ALA A 21 -8.28 51.23 -2.18
C ALA A 21 -8.90 51.34 -3.59
N VAL A 22 -8.32 50.70 -4.61
CA VAL A 22 -8.87 50.64 -5.96
C VAL A 22 -10.22 49.95 -5.99
N LYS A 23 -10.37 48.78 -5.32
CA LYS A 23 -11.60 48.00 -5.24
C LYS A 23 -12.76 48.81 -4.62
N TYR A 24 -12.48 49.62 -3.62
CA TYR A 24 -13.51 50.46 -2.96
C TYR A 24 -13.66 51.83 -3.59
N ASN A 25 -13.00 52.13 -4.74
CA ASN A 25 -13.03 53.43 -5.47
C ASN A 25 -12.56 54.60 -4.61
N ASN A 26 -11.59 54.40 -3.72
CA ASN A 26 -11.00 55.43 -2.91
C ASN A 26 -9.78 56.01 -3.68
N GLN A 27 -9.71 57.36 -3.83
CA GLN A 27 -8.58 58.02 -4.49
C GLN A 27 -7.33 58.17 -3.60
N GLN A 28 -7.48 57.97 -2.31
CA GLN A 28 -6.41 58.06 -1.35
C GLN A 28 -6.18 56.74 -0.63
N LEU A 29 -4.95 56.25 -0.68
CA LEU A 29 -4.48 55.15 0.13
C LEU A 29 -4.24 55.66 1.55
N ASP A 30 -5.02 55.24 2.54
CA ASP A 30 -4.89 55.64 3.94
C ASP A 30 -4.59 54.45 4.87
N ILE A 31 -4.24 54.73 6.12
CA ILE A 31 -3.83 53.76 7.16
C ILE A 31 -4.83 52.60 7.27
N ILE A 32 -6.14 52.84 7.13
CA ILE A 32 -7.17 51.81 7.25
C ILE A 32 -7.06 50.74 6.16
N HIS A 33 -6.63 51.12 4.93
CA HIS A 33 -6.41 50.13 3.86
C HIS A 33 -5.22 49.24 4.18
N LEU A 34 -4.13 49.83 4.71
CA LEU A 34 -2.95 49.08 5.11
C LEU A 34 -3.26 48.16 6.33
N PHE A 35 -4.08 48.64 7.26
CA PHE A 35 -4.55 47.84 8.39
C PHE A 35 -5.44 46.67 7.89
N SER A 36 -6.30 46.92 6.93
CA SER A 36 -7.09 45.89 6.27
C SER A 36 -6.20 44.84 5.61
N ALA A 37 -5.18 45.28 4.88
CA ALA A 37 -4.26 44.35 4.23
C ALA A 37 -3.52 43.46 5.25
N LEU A 38 -3.00 44.07 6.34
CA LEU A 38 -2.32 43.31 7.40
C LEU A 38 -3.22 42.28 8.10
N VAL A 39 -4.50 42.62 8.37
CA VAL A 39 -5.46 41.72 9.05
C VAL A 39 -5.96 40.64 8.11
N ASN A 40 -5.95 40.84 6.81
CA ASN A 40 -6.39 39.86 5.83
C ASN A 40 -5.24 38.97 5.28
N GLN A 41 -4.00 39.17 5.71
CA GLN A 41 -2.89 38.29 5.31
C GLN A 41 -3.19 36.83 5.72
N LYS A 42 -3.14 35.93 4.75
CA LYS A 42 -3.27 34.51 5.00
C LYS A 42 -2.03 34.02 5.75
N ASP A 43 -2.21 33.36 6.87
CA ASP A 43 -1.13 32.91 7.76
C ASP A 43 -0.18 34.06 8.19
N GLY A 44 -0.75 35.26 8.41
CA GLY A 44 -0.02 36.46 8.79
C GLY A 44 0.23 36.57 10.29
N LEU A 45 1.33 37.23 10.67
CA LEU A 45 1.70 37.47 12.07
C LEU A 45 0.63 38.30 12.81
N ILE A 46 0.06 39.32 12.18
CA ILE A 46 -0.93 40.21 12.83
C ILE A 46 -2.23 39.53 13.17
N PRO A 47 -2.88 38.74 12.27
CA PRO A 47 -4.04 37.91 12.62
C PRO A 47 -3.76 36.94 13.77
N ASN A 48 -2.63 36.23 13.74
CA ASN A 48 -2.23 35.29 14.78
C ASN A 48 -2.10 35.97 16.17
N ILE A 49 -1.41 37.11 16.23
CA ILE A 49 -1.31 37.87 17.48
C ILE A 49 -2.68 38.28 18.00
N PHE A 50 -3.60 38.74 17.14
CA PHE A 50 -4.94 39.13 17.55
C PHE A 50 -5.78 37.94 18.04
N GLU A 51 -5.66 36.79 17.40
CA GLU A 51 -6.31 35.53 17.87
C GLU A 51 -5.80 35.14 19.26
N LYS A 52 -4.48 35.18 19.48
CA LYS A 52 -3.87 34.91 20.81
C LYS A 52 -4.27 35.93 21.86
N MET A 53 -4.59 37.17 21.45
CA MET A 53 -5.19 38.17 22.35
C MET A 53 -6.69 37.91 22.62
N GLY A 54 -7.31 36.89 22.03
CA GLY A 54 -8.74 36.58 22.17
C GLY A 54 -9.66 37.48 21.36
N VAL A 55 -9.15 38.13 20.30
CA VAL A 55 -9.93 39.02 19.42
C VAL A 55 -10.62 38.18 18.34
N ASN A 56 -11.90 38.43 18.14
CA ASN A 56 -12.65 37.79 17.05
C ASN A 56 -12.31 38.48 15.71
N ILE A 57 -11.51 37.80 14.89
CA ILE A 57 -11.00 38.33 13.62
C ILE A 57 -12.13 38.67 12.64
N ASP A 58 -13.21 37.88 12.58
CA ASP A 58 -14.33 38.15 11.67
C ASP A 58 -15.11 39.41 12.06
N SER A 59 -15.21 39.67 13.38
CA SER A 59 -15.78 40.93 13.87
C SER A 59 -14.90 42.10 13.52
N LEU A 60 -13.58 41.95 13.70
CA LEU A 60 -12.59 42.97 13.37
C LEU A 60 -12.61 43.31 11.86
N LYS A 61 -12.65 42.29 11.00
CA LYS A 61 -12.76 42.47 9.54
C LYS A 61 -14.02 43.23 9.15
N ARG A 62 -15.16 42.94 9.77
CA ARG A 62 -16.41 43.67 9.54
C ARG A 62 -16.29 45.16 9.94
N ASP A 63 -15.70 45.42 11.09
CA ASP A 63 -15.48 46.79 11.54
C ASP A 63 -14.58 47.59 10.58
N ILE A 64 -13.52 46.98 10.08
CA ILE A 64 -12.62 47.56 9.06
C ILE A 64 -13.40 47.86 7.77
N HIS A 65 -14.19 46.93 7.26
CA HIS A 65 -15.01 47.13 6.06
C HIS A 65 -15.98 48.29 6.20
N VAL A 66 -16.65 48.41 7.35
CA VAL A 66 -17.57 49.51 7.64
C VAL A 66 -16.84 50.89 7.59
N GLN A 67 -15.61 50.94 8.08
CA GLN A 67 -14.82 52.19 8.04
C GLN A 67 -14.35 52.53 6.64
N ILE A 68 -13.90 51.53 5.85
CA ILE A 68 -13.51 51.74 4.45
C ILE A 68 -14.71 52.21 3.61
N ASP A 69 -15.88 51.64 3.85
CA ASP A 69 -17.12 52.02 3.13
C ASP A 69 -17.55 53.46 3.40
N ARG A 70 -17.21 54.03 4.57
CA ARG A 70 -17.47 55.42 4.92
C ARG A 70 -16.52 56.47 4.27
N MET A 71 -15.41 55.97 3.70
CA MET A 71 -14.46 56.84 3.04
C MET A 71 -15.02 57.45 1.73
N PRO A 72 -14.55 58.62 1.32
CA PRO A 72 -14.95 59.25 0.07
C PRO A 72 -14.68 58.32 -1.12
N LYS A 73 -15.68 58.08 -1.94
CA LYS A 73 -15.62 57.26 -3.14
C LYS A 73 -15.78 58.12 -4.38
N VAL A 74 -14.99 57.87 -5.40
CA VAL A 74 -15.10 58.56 -6.70
C VAL A 74 -15.69 57.59 -7.72
N LEU A 75 -16.84 57.93 -8.26
CA LEU A 75 -17.58 57.12 -9.23
C LEU A 75 -17.50 57.82 -10.62
N GLY A 76 -17.29 57.05 -11.69
CA GLY A 76 -17.30 57.52 -13.08
C GLY A 76 -15.95 57.42 -13.78
N GLU A 77 -15.88 57.88 -15.05
CA GLU A 77 -14.68 57.83 -15.92
C GLU A 77 -13.46 58.55 -15.32
N ALA A 78 -13.64 59.51 -14.42
CA ALA A 78 -12.59 60.18 -13.70
C ALA A 78 -11.82 59.28 -12.70
N ALA A 79 -12.40 58.14 -12.29
CA ALA A 79 -11.79 57.17 -11.41
C ALA A 79 -10.70 56.33 -12.12
N GLN A 80 -10.76 56.18 -13.43
CA GLN A 80 -9.81 55.38 -14.22
C GLN A 80 -8.57 56.16 -14.65
N SER A 81 -8.61 57.49 -14.61
CA SER A 81 -7.50 58.35 -15.09
C SER A 81 -6.62 58.94 -14.00
N SER A 82 -7.04 58.92 -12.74
CA SER A 82 -6.25 59.43 -11.60
C SER A 82 -5.83 58.24 -10.69
N GLY A 83 -4.56 57.88 -10.73
CA GLY A 83 -4.02 56.84 -9.88
C GLY A 83 -4.24 57.15 -8.38
N VAL A 84 -4.38 56.05 -7.55
CA VAL A 84 -4.51 56.17 -6.11
C VAL A 84 -3.22 56.78 -5.52
N THR A 85 -3.34 57.85 -4.73
CA THR A 85 -2.21 58.55 -4.11
C THR A 85 -2.14 58.20 -2.61
N ALA A 86 -0.92 57.90 -2.10
CA ALA A 86 -0.71 57.65 -0.69
C ALA A 86 -0.90 58.93 0.13
N THR A 87 -1.60 58.82 1.25
CA THR A 87 -1.75 59.94 2.18
C THR A 87 -0.45 60.22 2.91
N ARG A 88 -0.30 61.46 3.38
CA ARG A 88 0.86 61.84 4.24
C ARG A 88 0.96 60.93 5.47
N ARG A 89 -0.15 60.48 5.98
CA ARG A 89 -0.25 59.61 7.18
C ARG A 89 0.38 58.23 7.00
N ILE A 90 0.29 57.64 5.81
CA ILE A 90 1.01 56.40 5.51
C ILE A 90 2.51 56.61 5.56
N ASN A 91 3.02 57.69 5.02
CA ASN A 91 4.43 57.99 5.08
C ASN A 91 4.89 58.20 6.54
N GLU A 92 4.08 58.83 7.38
CA GLU A 92 4.37 59.00 8.82
C GLU A 92 4.41 57.62 9.53
N VAL A 93 3.48 56.67 9.20
CA VAL A 93 3.51 55.32 9.74
C VAL A 93 4.79 54.57 9.33
N LEU A 94 5.20 54.66 8.09
CA LEU A 94 6.41 53.97 7.62
C LEU A 94 7.70 54.57 8.24
N ILE A 95 7.77 55.92 8.42
CA ILE A 95 8.88 56.55 9.13
C ILE A 95 8.91 56.08 10.57
N LYS A 96 7.75 56.04 11.25
CA LYS A 96 7.66 55.59 12.65
C LYS A 96 8.00 54.11 12.79
N ALA A 97 7.61 53.28 11.81
CA ALA A 97 7.98 51.87 11.78
C ALA A 97 9.49 51.65 11.64
N GLU A 98 10.21 52.54 10.86
CA GLU A 98 11.68 52.52 10.80
C GLU A 98 12.33 52.96 12.13
N GLU A 99 11.73 53.89 12.86
CA GLU A 99 12.21 54.24 14.21
C GLU A 99 12.03 53.07 15.20
N ILE A 100 10.88 52.37 15.13
CA ILE A 100 10.58 51.22 15.98
C ILE A 100 11.52 50.07 15.64
N SER A 101 11.76 49.76 14.35
CA SER A 101 12.70 48.68 13.96
C SER A 101 14.11 48.92 14.53
N LYS A 102 14.60 50.22 14.53
CA LYS A 102 15.87 50.56 15.17
C LYS A 102 15.88 50.39 16.68
N GLN A 103 14.73 50.62 17.37
CA GLN A 103 14.60 50.38 18.81
C GLN A 103 14.67 48.88 19.15
N PHE A 104 14.17 48.01 18.24
CA PHE A 104 14.26 46.58 18.37
C PHE A 104 15.59 46.01 17.88
N GLU A 105 16.50 46.85 17.41
CA GLU A 105 17.78 46.44 16.79
C GLU A 105 17.61 45.54 15.56
N ASP A 106 16.54 45.76 14.80
CA ASP A 106 16.20 44.97 13.61
C ASP A 106 16.75 45.64 12.34
N SER A 107 17.20 44.82 11.38
CA SER A 107 17.78 45.27 10.12
C SER A 107 16.72 45.63 9.08
N TYR A 108 15.53 45.06 9.18
CA TYR A 108 14.39 45.26 8.26
C TYR A 108 13.14 45.75 9.02
N ILE A 109 12.29 46.46 8.28
CA ILE A 109 10.95 46.87 8.76
C ILE A 109 9.99 45.72 8.47
N SER A 110 9.40 45.12 9.50
CA SER A 110 8.44 44.00 9.43
C SER A 110 7.03 44.48 9.75
N VAL A 111 6.03 43.60 9.59
CA VAL A 111 4.61 43.92 9.76
C VAL A 111 4.27 44.35 11.21
N GLU A 112 4.96 43.81 12.23
CA GLU A 112 4.81 44.21 13.61
C GLU A 112 5.25 45.65 13.86
N HIS A 113 6.34 46.11 13.23
CA HIS A 113 6.78 47.51 13.33
C HIS A 113 5.76 48.46 12.72
N VAL A 114 5.19 48.08 11.57
CA VAL A 114 4.13 48.83 10.90
C VAL A 114 2.88 48.88 11.78
N MET A 115 2.48 47.74 12.39
CA MET A 115 1.31 47.66 13.28
C MET A 115 1.50 48.53 14.53
N LEU A 116 2.67 48.47 15.18
CA LEU A 116 2.98 49.30 16.36
C LEU A 116 2.99 50.78 15.97
N ALA A 117 3.51 51.14 14.80
CA ALA A 117 3.48 52.51 14.31
C ALA A 117 2.06 53.03 14.07
N MET A 118 1.16 52.16 13.53
CA MET A 118 -0.25 52.49 13.36
C MET A 118 -0.95 52.74 14.72
N ILE A 119 -0.70 51.89 15.71
CA ILE A 119 -1.22 52.08 17.06
C ILE A 119 -0.82 53.42 17.63
N ASP A 120 0.43 53.85 17.41
CA ASP A 120 0.93 55.11 17.95
C ASP A 120 0.42 56.34 17.19
N ILE A 121 0.34 56.31 15.86
CA ILE A 121 -0.01 57.45 15.01
C ILE A 121 -1.54 57.64 14.94
N ASP A 122 -2.30 56.56 14.82
CA ASP A 122 -3.75 56.63 14.56
C ASP A 122 -4.60 56.49 15.83
N LYS A 123 -4.09 56.86 16.99
CA LYS A 123 -4.81 56.72 18.28
C LYS A 123 -6.23 57.28 18.27
N ASN A 124 -6.47 58.37 17.59
CA ASN A 124 -7.80 59.02 17.54
C ASN A 124 -8.46 58.90 16.15
N GLY A 125 -7.89 58.13 15.22
CA GLY A 125 -8.46 57.90 13.89
C GLY A 125 -9.21 56.60 13.80
N ALA A 126 -9.54 56.21 12.57
CA ALA A 126 -10.37 55.05 12.27
C ALA A 126 -9.77 53.74 12.81
N VAL A 127 -8.47 53.49 12.66
CA VAL A 127 -7.80 52.31 13.21
C VAL A 127 -7.83 52.33 14.73
N GLY A 128 -7.53 53.46 15.35
CA GLY A 128 -7.58 53.59 16.83
C GLY A 128 -8.97 53.36 17.43
N GLU A 129 -10.05 53.73 16.72
CA GLU A 129 -11.42 53.40 17.14
C GLU A 129 -11.67 51.90 17.08
N ILE A 130 -11.26 51.25 16.01
CA ILE A 130 -11.44 49.79 15.84
C ILE A 130 -10.64 49.03 16.90
N LEU A 131 -9.40 49.40 17.17
CA LEU A 131 -8.52 48.79 18.16
C LEU A 131 -9.12 48.90 19.59
N ARG A 132 -9.62 50.10 19.94
CA ARG A 132 -10.29 50.33 21.24
C ARG A 132 -11.60 49.50 21.39
N LYS A 133 -12.40 49.43 20.33
CA LYS A 133 -13.65 48.65 20.32
C LYS A 133 -13.37 47.15 20.56
N ASN A 134 -12.27 46.66 20.07
CA ASN A 134 -11.86 45.24 20.18
C ASN A 134 -10.86 45.02 21.34
N ASN A 135 -10.69 45.96 22.26
CA ASN A 135 -9.79 45.87 23.43
C ASN A 135 -8.31 45.61 23.08
N ILE A 136 -7.87 46.00 21.90
CA ILE A 136 -6.49 45.85 21.47
C ILE A 136 -5.66 47.04 21.97
N THR A 137 -4.76 46.77 22.94
CA THR A 137 -3.84 47.77 23.48
C THR A 137 -2.41 47.56 23.03
N LYS A 138 -1.58 48.60 23.02
CA LYS A 138 -0.17 48.47 22.66
C LYS A 138 0.58 47.50 23.56
N ASP A 139 0.34 47.57 24.88
CA ASP A 139 1.02 46.70 25.84
C ASP A 139 0.58 45.24 25.71
N GLY A 140 -0.71 45.01 25.43
CA GLY A 140 -1.23 43.66 25.13
C GLY A 140 -0.60 43.10 23.85
N PHE A 141 -0.53 43.92 22.82
CA PHE A 141 0.10 43.53 21.57
C PHE A 141 1.59 43.22 21.75
N LEU A 142 2.34 44.07 22.46
CA LEU A 142 3.77 43.86 22.75
C LEU A 142 4.02 42.60 23.58
N LYS A 143 3.13 42.29 24.54
CA LYS A 143 3.25 41.06 25.35
C LYS A 143 3.15 39.83 24.47
N VAL A 144 2.10 39.72 23.65
CA VAL A 144 1.89 38.58 22.78
C VAL A 144 2.94 38.54 21.67
N LEU A 145 3.36 39.70 21.12
CA LEU A 145 4.46 39.77 20.14
C LEU A 145 5.75 39.19 20.72
N ASN A 146 6.09 39.51 21.97
CA ASN A 146 7.28 38.97 22.64
C ASN A 146 7.18 37.47 22.88
N GLU A 147 5.97 36.94 23.13
CA GLU A 147 5.73 35.48 23.24
C GLU A 147 5.91 34.77 21.90
N VAL A 148 5.40 35.36 20.79
CA VAL A 148 5.46 34.79 19.43
C VAL A 148 6.87 34.95 18.83
N ARG A 149 7.49 36.10 19.01
CA ARG A 149 8.80 36.42 18.43
C ARG A 149 9.97 35.86 19.24
N GLY A 150 9.80 35.68 20.55
CA GLY A 150 10.88 35.31 21.46
C GLY A 150 12.08 36.30 21.38
N SER A 151 13.29 35.75 21.27
CA SER A 151 14.55 36.52 21.15
C SER A 151 15.01 36.69 19.70
N GLN A 152 14.16 36.44 18.70
CA GLN A 152 14.54 36.51 17.29
C GLN A 152 14.61 38.00 16.80
N ARG A 153 15.61 38.31 15.95
CA ARG A 153 15.76 39.61 15.28
C ARG A 153 15.34 39.50 13.82
N VAL A 154 14.84 40.59 13.27
CA VAL A 154 14.46 40.72 11.86
C VAL A 154 15.70 41.04 11.02
N ASP A 155 16.50 40.03 10.73
CA ASP A 155 17.76 40.16 9.99
C ASP A 155 17.67 39.68 8.53
N SER A 156 16.53 39.16 8.09
CA SER A 156 16.22 38.67 6.73
C SER A 156 15.01 39.41 6.13
N GLN A 157 14.78 39.23 4.83
CA GLN A 157 13.61 39.79 4.15
C GLN A 157 12.34 38.99 4.40
N ASP A 158 12.44 37.74 4.90
CA ASP A 158 11.28 36.91 5.29
C ASP A 158 11.45 36.32 6.73
N PRO A 159 11.44 37.19 7.75
CA PRO A 159 11.61 36.75 9.14
C PRO A 159 10.39 36.06 9.70
N GLU A 160 9.20 36.35 9.16
CA GLU A 160 7.92 35.82 9.67
C GLU A 160 7.73 34.37 9.35
N GLY A 161 8.41 33.85 8.34
CA GLY A 161 8.49 32.42 8.03
C GLY A 161 9.20 31.59 9.11
N THR A 162 9.99 32.26 9.98
CA THR A 162 10.79 31.61 11.03
C THR A 162 10.17 31.71 12.43
N TYR A 163 9.10 32.47 12.61
CA TYR A 163 8.39 32.57 13.89
C TYR A 163 7.53 31.35 14.12
N GLU A 164 7.53 30.81 15.35
CA GLU A 164 6.81 29.59 15.70
C GLU A 164 7.14 28.42 14.76
N ALA A 165 8.43 28.27 14.45
CA ALA A 165 8.89 27.28 13.49
C ALA A 165 8.58 25.85 13.95
N LEU A 166 8.58 25.58 15.26
CA LEU A 166 8.21 24.28 15.82
C LEU A 166 6.73 23.96 15.63
N ASP A 167 5.85 24.95 15.75
CA ASP A 167 4.41 24.75 15.55
C ASP A 167 4.06 24.60 14.06
N LYS A 168 4.85 25.21 13.16
CA LYS A 168 4.64 25.13 11.71
C LYS A 168 5.20 23.86 11.09
N TYR A 169 6.36 23.41 11.57
CA TYR A 169 7.14 22.31 10.94
C TYR A 169 7.27 21.09 11.86
N GLY A 170 6.60 21.08 13.01
CA GLY A 170 6.63 19.99 13.95
C GLY A 170 5.26 19.66 14.50
N THR A 171 5.08 18.39 14.86
CA THR A 171 3.87 17.90 15.51
C THR A 171 4.18 17.54 16.95
N ASN A 172 3.45 18.13 17.91
CA ASN A 172 3.62 17.85 19.32
C ASN A 172 2.93 16.55 19.70
N LEU A 173 3.70 15.47 19.88
CA LEU A 173 3.18 14.14 20.22
C LEU A 173 2.53 14.10 21.62
N ILE A 174 3.04 14.90 22.55
CA ILE A 174 2.45 14.97 23.91
C ILE A 174 1.02 15.54 23.88
N GLU A 175 0.76 16.53 23.03
CA GLU A 175 -0.57 17.07 22.82
C GLU A 175 -1.51 16.09 22.13
N LEU A 176 -1.03 15.37 21.13
CA LEU A 176 -1.80 14.33 20.44
C LEU A 176 -2.20 13.21 21.41
N VAL A 177 -1.29 12.79 22.30
CA VAL A 177 -1.61 11.82 23.36
C VAL A 177 -2.69 12.38 24.29
N LYS A 178 -2.58 13.65 24.71
CA LYS A 178 -3.59 14.29 25.57
C LYS A 178 -4.96 14.40 24.90
N GLN A 179 -4.98 14.54 23.58
CA GLN A 179 -6.19 14.61 22.76
C GLN A 179 -6.70 13.22 22.33
N HIS A 180 -6.09 12.10 22.75
CA HIS A 180 -6.42 10.72 22.35
C HIS A 180 -6.38 10.46 20.83
N LYS A 181 -5.55 11.20 20.11
CA LYS A 181 -5.41 11.07 18.64
C LYS A 181 -4.38 10.06 18.21
N LEU A 182 -3.55 9.53 19.14
CA LEU A 182 -2.56 8.49 18.80
C LEU A 182 -3.11 7.11 19.11
N ASP A 183 -2.66 6.14 18.32
CA ASP A 183 -3.01 4.74 18.52
C ASP A 183 -2.29 4.13 19.75
N PRO A 184 -2.87 3.16 20.45
CA PRO A 184 -2.23 2.49 21.56
C PRO A 184 -1.01 1.71 21.08
N VAL A 185 0.12 1.87 21.74
CA VAL A 185 1.37 1.17 21.42
C VAL A 185 1.46 -0.13 22.20
N ILE A 186 1.57 -1.25 21.48
CA ILE A 186 1.55 -2.59 22.04
C ILE A 186 2.84 -3.33 21.65
N GLY A 187 3.44 -4.03 22.63
CA GLY A 187 4.52 -4.96 22.36
C GLY A 187 5.91 -4.34 22.12
N ARG A 188 6.12 -3.03 22.41
CA ARG A 188 7.41 -2.34 22.22
C ARG A 188 8.06 -1.86 23.54
N ASP A 189 7.75 -2.53 24.63
CA ASP A 189 8.20 -2.14 25.97
C ASP A 189 9.71 -2.15 26.14
N GLU A 190 10.41 -3.12 25.55
CA GLU A 190 11.87 -3.24 25.68
C GLU A 190 12.59 -2.13 24.94
N GLU A 191 12.17 -1.84 23.71
CA GLU A 191 12.75 -0.78 22.88
C GLU A 191 12.49 0.60 23.50
N ILE A 192 11.28 0.86 24.01
CA ILE A 192 10.95 2.09 24.74
C ILE A 192 11.82 2.23 25.98
N ARG A 193 11.94 1.18 26.82
CA ARG A 193 12.82 1.19 27.99
C ARG A 193 14.28 1.44 27.61
N ARG A 194 14.74 0.88 26.49
CA ARG A 194 16.09 1.10 25.98
C ARG A 194 16.29 2.55 25.53
N ALA A 195 15.33 3.12 24.81
CA ALA A 195 15.35 4.53 24.43
C ALA A 195 15.37 5.46 25.64
N VAL A 196 14.54 5.20 26.65
CA VAL A 196 14.53 5.93 27.96
C VAL A 196 15.88 5.87 28.64
N ARG A 197 16.51 4.69 28.71
CA ARG A 197 17.85 4.53 29.31
C ARG A 197 18.90 5.33 28.54
N ILE A 198 18.83 5.36 27.19
CA ILE A 198 19.78 6.12 26.36
C ILE A 198 19.59 7.62 26.60
N LEU A 199 18.36 8.12 26.58
CA LEU A 199 18.03 9.54 26.85
C LEU A 199 18.52 10.01 28.23
N SER A 200 18.56 9.12 29.21
CA SER A 200 19.03 9.42 30.58
C SER A 200 20.58 9.39 30.71
N ARG A 201 21.33 9.07 29.65
CA ARG A 201 22.81 9.03 29.70
C ARG A 201 23.42 10.43 29.67
N LYS A 202 24.63 10.56 30.24
CA LYS A 202 25.39 11.80 30.17
C LYS A 202 25.98 12.08 28.79
N THR A 203 26.33 11.03 28.06
CA THR A 203 26.92 11.08 26.71
C THR A 203 26.28 10.03 25.82
N LYS A 204 26.27 10.20 24.50
CA LYS A 204 25.57 9.32 23.56
C LYS A 204 24.11 9.11 23.97
N ASN A 205 23.45 10.22 24.31
CA ASN A 205 22.10 10.26 24.84
C ASN A 205 21.01 10.45 23.77
N ASN A 206 21.37 10.34 22.50
CA ASN A 206 20.42 10.39 21.38
C ASN A 206 20.20 8.96 20.86
N PRO A 207 19.04 8.33 21.09
CA PRO A 207 18.72 7.04 20.49
C PRO A 207 18.48 7.18 18.99
N ILE A 208 18.92 6.19 18.23
CA ILE A 208 18.54 6.02 16.84
C ILE A 208 17.88 4.67 16.66
N LEU A 209 16.62 4.67 16.22
CA LEU A 209 15.82 3.49 15.97
C LEU A 209 16.18 2.95 14.58
N ILE A 210 16.67 1.72 14.53
CA ILE A 210 17.13 1.09 13.29
C ILE A 210 16.28 -0.14 13.04
N GLY A 211 15.64 -0.22 11.91
CA GLY A 211 14.81 -1.36 11.52
C GLY A 211 14.23 -1.18 10.13
N GLU A 212 13.69 -2.23 9.58
CA GLU A 212 13.08 -2.21 8.25
C GLU A 212 11.85 -1.29 8.19
N PRO A 213 11.40 -0.86 7.00
CA PRO A 213 10.18 -0.07 6.87
C PRO A 213 8.97 -0.83 7.43
N GLY A 214 8.05 -0.14 8.10
CA GLY A 214 6.81 -0.75 8.59
C GLY A 214 6.91 -1.60 9.86
N VAL A 215 8.12 -1.74 10.49
CA VAL A 215 8.24 -2.50 11.76
C VAL A 215 7.76 -1.74 13.00
N GLY A 216 7.30 -0.49 12.88
CA GLY A 216 6.76 0.30 13.99
C GLY A 216 7.80 1.15 14.73
N LYS A 217 8.79 1.71 14.03
CA LYS A 217 9.78 2.64 14.62
C LYS A 217 9.12 3.88 15.22
N THR A 218 8.19 4.48 14.51
CA THR A 218 7.45 5.68 14.95
C THR A 218 6.60 5.39 16.19
N ALA A 219 5.94 4.22 16.24
CA ALA A 219 5.15 3.77 17.38
C ALA A 219 5.95 3.74 18.70
N ILE A 220 7.26 3.44 18.66
CA ILE A 220 8.11 3.47 19.87
C ILE A 220 8.18 4.89 20.45
N VAL A 221 8.24 5.91 19.60
CA VAL A 221 8.30 7.32 20.04
C VAL A 221 6.93 7.78 20.54
N GLU A 222 5.85 7.35 19.92
CA GLU A 222 4.48 7.57 20.38
C GLU A 222 4.23 6.90 21.73
N GLY A 223 4.68 5.66 21.93
CA GLY A 223 4.62 4.98 23.21
C GLY A 223 5.48 5.65 24.30
N LEU A 224 6.62 6.23 23.91
CA LEU A 224 7.39 7.06 24.85
C LEU A 224 6.62 8.33 25.24
N ALA A 225 5.95 8.98 24.30
CA ALA A 225 5.11 10.15 24.59
C ALA A 225 3.96 9.77 25.54
N GLU A 226 3.31 8.63 25.34
CA GLU A 226 2.28 8.10 26.23
C GLU A 226 2.79 7.86 27.65
N ARG A 227 3.99 7.25 27.80
CA ARG A 227 4.61 7.06 29.12
C ARG A 227 4.97 8.38 29.81
N ILE A 228 5.43 9.39 29.07
CA ILE A 228 5.69 10.72 29.62
C ILE A 228 4.41 11.34 30.16
N VAL A 229 3.31 11.28 29.41
CA VAL A 229 2.01 11.82 29.83
C VAL A 229 1.47 11.09 31.06
N ARG A 230 1.68 9.76 31.15
CA ARG A 230 1.30 8.95 32.32
C ARG A 230 2.25 9.11 33.51
N GLY A 231 3.39 9.77 33.32
CA GLY A 231 4.43 9.91 34.36
C GLY A 231 5.24 8.64 34.62
N ASP A 232 5.14 7.62 33.77
CA ASP A 232 5.89 6.34 33.84
C ASP A 232 7.28 6.44 33.18
N VAL A 233 8.00 7.50 33.55
CA VAL A 233 9.37 7.77 33.09
C VAL A 233 10.19 8.35 34.25
N PRO A 234 11.54 8.27 34.18
CA PRO A 234 12.42 8.92 35.16
C PRO A 234 12.14 10.42 35.28
N GLU A 235 12.37 11.01 36.47
CA GLU A 235 12.15 12.43 36.78
C GLU A 235 12.68 13.40 35.70
N GLY A 236 13.86 13.13 35.13
CA GLY A 236 14.46 13.97 34.09
C GLY A 236 13.72 13.98 32.75
N LEU A 237 12.73 13.11 32.55
CA LEU A 237 11.93 13.00 31.32
C LEU A 237 10.45 13.41 31.51
N LYS A 238 9.97 13.59 32.74
CA LYS A 238 8.56 13.88 33.01
C LYS A 238 8.05 15.19 32.38
N ASP A 239 8.89 16.22 32.33
CA ASP A 239 8.56 17.53 31.80
C ASP A 239 9.01 17.75 30.36
N LYS A 240 9.44 16.67 29.67
CA LYS A 240 9.87 16.77 28.28
C LYS A 240 8.68 16.77 27.33
N VAL A 241 8.84 17.52 26.25
CA VAL A 241 7.90 17.54 25.12
C VAL A 241 8.57 16.87 23.93
N ILE A 242 7.87 15.94 23.30
CA ILE A 242 8.35 15.29 22.08
C ILE A 242 7.72 15.98 20.88
N ILE A 243 8.55 16.52 19.99
CA ILE A 243 8.09 17.14 18.74
C ILE A 243 8.62 16.31 17.57
N SER A 244 7.71 15.78 16.77
CA SER A 244 8.02 15.10 15.51
C SER A 244 8.22 16.12 14.41
N LEU A 245 9.41 16.15 13.80
CA LEU A 245 9.76 17.09 12.74
C LEU A 245 9.20 16.62 11.41
N ASP A 246 8.41 17.46 10.75
CA ASP A 246 7.89 17.22 9.41
C ASP A 246 8.88 17.73 8.35
N MET A 247 9.66 16.81 7.79
CA MET A 247 10.62 17.12 6.74
C MET A 247 9.93 17.53 5.44
N GLY A 248 8.75 17.03 5.15
CA GLY A 248 7.95 17.40 3.99
C GLY A 248 7.51 18.86 4.05
N ALA A 249 7.00 19.30 5.20
CA ALA A 249 6.60 20.69 5.43
C ALA A 249 7.79 21.66 5.37
N LEU A 250 8.96 21.24 5.86
CA LEU A 250 10.19 22.06 5.77
C LEU A 250 10.64 22.32 4.33
N ILE A 251 10.48 21.32 3.46
CA ILE A 251 10.90 21.38 2.05
C ILE A 251 9.81 22.00 1.17
N ALA A 252 8.55 21.77 1.49
CA ALA A 252 7.42 22.24 0.68
C ALA A 252 7.43 23.78 0.54
N GLY A 253 7.31 24.25 -0.71
CA GLY A 253 7.28 25.68 -1.03
C GLY A 253 8.62 26.41 -0.90
N ALA A 254 9.72 25.76 -0.52
CA ALA A 254 11.06 26.36 -0.56
C ALA A 254 11.54 26.44 -2.01
N LYS A 255 11.57 27.66 -2.58
CA LYS A 255 12.03 27.91 -3.96
C LYS A 255 13.55 27.81 -4.10
N TYR A 256 14.28 28.08 -3.04
CA TYR A 256 15.74 28.12 -3.01
C TYR A 256 16.27 27.35 -1.79
N ARG A 257 17.45 26.78 -1.94
CA ARG A 257 18.20 26.06 -0.89
C ARG A 257 18.29 26.83 0.43
N GLY A 258 18.51 28.17 0.37
CA GLY A 258 18.63 29.03 1.54
C GLY A 258 17.38 29.05 2.43
N GLU A 259 16.19 28.97 1.86
CA GLU A 259 14.91 28.99 2.60
C GLU A 259 14.74 27.77 3.51
N PHE A 260 15.07 26.58 3.01
CA PHE A 260 15.06 25.36 3.83
C PHE A 260 16.06 25.43 4.99
N GLU A 261 17.30 25.89 4.70
CA GLU A 261 18.33 26.05 5.74
C GLU A 261 17.91 27.07 6.81
N GLU A 262 17.25 28.16 6.43
CA GLU A 262 16.72 29.17 7.36
C GLU A 262 15.59 28.62 8.22
N ARG A 263 14.63 27.85 7.64
CA ARG A 263 13.55 27.20 8.37
C ARG A 263 14.10 26.19 9.38
N LEU A 264 15.02 25.31 8.97
CA LEU A 264 15.65 24.34 9.85
C LEU A 264 16.45 25.04 10.96
N LYS A 265 17.21 26.12 10.66
CA LYS A 265 17.90 26.91 11.67
C LYS A 265 16.94 27.53 12.69
N ALA A 266 15.77 28.01 12.25
CA ALA A 266 14.74 28.54 13.13
C ALA A 266 14.22 27.47 14.10
N VAL A 267 13.84 26.28 13.59
CA VAL A 267 13.44 25.11 14.41
C VAL A 267 14.52 24.76 15.44
N LEU A 268 15.77 24.62 14.98
CA LEU A 268 16.88 24.26 15.87
C LEU A 268 17.16 25.32 16.94
N LYS A 269 16.98 26.62 16.62
CA LYS A 269 17.13 27.71 17.58
C LYS A 269 16.03 27.70 18.64
N GLU A 270 14.78 27.40 18.27
CA GLU A 270 13.68 27.22 19.22
C GLU A 270 13.91 26.02 20.15
N VAL A 271 14.36 24.87 19.59
CA VAL A 271 14.74 23.70 20.40
C VAL A 271 15.85 24.06 21.40
N GLN A 272 16.87 24.77 20.96
CA GLN A 272 17.98 25.22 21.82
C GLN A 272 17.49 26.16 22.93
N SER A 273 16.59 27.09 22.61
CA SER A 273 16.02 28.05 23.58
C SER A 273 15.16 27.39 24.65
N SER A 274 14.68 26.16 24.41
CA SER A 274 13.89 25.38 25.38
C SER A 274 14.72 24.79 26.53
N GLU A 275 16.03 25.03 26.57
CA GLU A 275 16.98 24.52 27.56
C GLU A 275 16.85 22.99 27.79
N GLY A 276 16.65 22.29 26.70
CA GLY A 276 16.57 20.82 26.69
C GLY A 276 15.23 20.25 27.14
N LYS A 277 14.16 21.03 27.23
CA LYS A 277 12.79 20.53 27.49
C LYS A 277 12.22 19.79 26.28
N ILE A 278 12.67 20.12 25.07
CA ILE A 278 12.18 19.52 23.83
C ILE A 278 13.08 18.36 23.41
N LEU A 279 12.45 17.22 23.13
CA LEU A 279 13.03 16.06 22.44
C LEU A 279 12.55 16.09 21.00
N LEU A 280 13.48 16.30 20.06
CA LEU A 280 13.14 16.32 18.64
C LEU A 280 13.12 14.91 18.08
N PHE A 281 12.00 14.45 17.53
CA PHE A 281 11.93 13.22 16.77
C PHE A 281 12.11 13.51 15.29
N ILE A 282 13.02 12.80 14.64
CA ILE A 282 13.33 12.93 13.22
C ILE A 282 13.19 11.56 12.59
N ASP A 283 12.07 11.37 11.91
CA ASP A 283 11.92 10.19 11.08
C ASP A 283 12.76 10.32 9.80
N GLU A 284 13.23 9.21 9.27
CA GLU A 284 14.14 9.18 8.13
C GLU A 284 15.33 10.16 8.28
N ILE A 285 15.98 10.14 9.44
CA ILE A 285 17.08 11.08 9.77
C ILE A 285 18.21 11.10 8.73
N HIS A 286 18.33 10.03 7.93
CA HIS A 286 19.28 9.97 6.82
C HIS A 286 19.03 11.03 5.74
N THR A 287 17.80 11.52 5.58
CA THR A 287 17.45 12.58 4.62
C THR A 287 18.13 13.90 4.95
N ILE A 288 18.33 14.17 6.25
CA ILE A 288 19.03 15.38 6.72
C ILE A 288 20.54 15.21 6.61
N VAL A 289 21.05 14.00 6.89
CA VAL A 289 22.49 13.71 6.99
C VAL A 289 23.10 13.37 5.64
N GLY A 290 22.33 12.73 4.74
CA GLY A 290 22.80 12.22 3.46
C GLY A 290 22.72 13.18 2.28
N ALA A 291 22.03 14.26 2.43
CA ALA A 291 21.71 15.21 1.35
C ALA A 291 22.92 15.96 0.73
N GLY A 292 24.14 15.69 1.14
CA GLY A 292 25.36 16.42 0.71
C GLY A 292 26.23 15.76 -0.35
N LYS A 293 25.86 14.61 -0.93
CA LYS A 293 26.77 13.86 -1.84
C LYS A 293 26.48 13.94 -3.34
N THR A 294 25.36 14.49 -3.73
CA THR A 294 25.07 14.82 -5.14
C THR A 294 25.26 16.34 -5.35
N ASP A 295 25.87 16.74 -6.46
CA ASP A 295 26.06 18.15 -6.83
C ASP A 295 24.73 18.91 -6.75
N GLY A 296 24.58 19.75 -5.71
CA GLY A 296 23.39 20.56 -5.45
C GLY A 296 22.49 20.12 -4.30
N ALA A 297 22.78 19.00 -3.60
CA ALA A 297 21.97 18.52 -2.50
C ALA A 297 22.25 19.26 -1.17
N MET A 298 21.21 19.35 -0.31
CA MET A 298 21.20 20.11 0.95
C MET A 298 22.08 19.44 2.03
N ASP A 299 23.05 20.16 2.59
CA ASP A 299 23.89 19.68 3.70
C ASP A 299 23.36 20.18 5.06
N ALA A 300 22.14 19.78 5.39
CA ALA A 300 21.53 20.07 6.69
C ALA A 300 22.28 19.38 7.86
N GLY A 301 23.03 18.33 7.58
CA GLY A 301 23.86 17.64 8.56
C GLY A 301 24.87 18.55 9.23
N ASN A 302 25.41 19.53 8.51
CA ASN A 302 26.36 20.50 9.07
C ASN A 302 25.74 21.46 10.10
N LEU A 303 24.42 21.64 10.10
CA LEU A 303 23.71 22.44 11.10
C LEU A 303 23.46 21.66 12.39
N ILE A 304 23.10 20.38 12.26
CA ILE A 304 22.73 19.51 13.40
C ILE A 304 23.96 18.97 14.13
N LYS A 305 25.04 18.61 13.42
CA LYS A 305 26.27 18.03 13.98
C LYS A 305 26.89 18.85 15.12
N PRO A 306 27.08 20.19 15.01
CA PRO A 306 27.63 21.00 16.10
C PRO A 306 26.73 21.00 17.34
N MET A 307 25.43 21.06 17.18
CA MET A 307 24.47 21.08 18.31
C MET A 307 24.44 19.75 19.05
N LEU A 308 24.43 18.61 18.31
CA LEU A 308 24.59 17.27 18.90
C LEU A 308 25.94 17.14 19.61
N ALA A 309 27.00 17.73 19.05
CA ALA A 309 28.33 17.67 19.64
C ALA A 309 28.41 18.39 20.97
N ARG A 310 27.74 19.54 21.10
CA ARG A 310 27.70 20.34 22.33
C ARG A 310 26.64 19.90 23.33
N GLY A 311 25.75 18.96 22.97
CA GLY A 311 24.62 18.50 23.81
C GLY A 311 23.49 19.52 23.91
N GLU A 312 23.43 20.46 22.95
CA GLU A 312 22.38 21.48 22.86
C GLU A 312 21.09 20.95 22.18
N LEU A 313 21.21 19.86 21.43
CA LEU A 313 20.12 19.15 20.81
C LEU A 313 19.98 17.75 21.37
N HIS A 314 18.80 17.44 21.87
CA HIS A 314 18.35 16.08 22.19
C HIS A 314 17.40 15.60 21.13
N CYS A 315 17.76 14.49 20.45
CA CYS A 315 16.92 13.94 19.40
C CYS A 315 16.82 12.41 19.43
N ILE A 316 15.73 11.94 18.88
CA ILE A 316 15.47 10.54 18.57
C ILE A 316 15.44 10.45 17.05
N GLY A 317 16.31 9.65 16.45
CA GLY A 317 16.30 9.41 15.00
C GLY A 317 15.64 8.07 14.69
N ALA A 318 15.06 7.95 13.49
CA ALA A 318 14.64 6.67 12.94
C ALA A 318 15.21 6.52 11.51
N THR A 319 15.60 5.28 11.14
CA THR A 319 16.17 4.98 9.82
C THR A 319 16.16 3.47 9.57
N THR A 320 16.49 3.05 8.35
CA THR A 320 16.69 1.63 8.00
C THR A 320 18.13 1.18 8.26
N PHE A 321 18.39 -0.14 8.19
CA PHE A 321 19.74 -0.69 8.37
C PHE A 321 20.72 -0.19 7.31
N ASP A 322 20.29 -0.17 6.04
CA ASP A 322 21.14 0.23 4.91
C ASP A 322 21.49 1.71 4.97
N GLU A 323 20.50 2.55 5.27
CA GLU A 323 20.69 4.00 5.42
C GLU A 323 21.55 4.35 6.63
N TYR A 324 21.39 3.62 7.76
CA TYR A 324 22.25 3.77 8.91
C TYR A 324 23.70 3.52 8.55
N ARG A 325 24.00 2.39 7.87
CA ARG A 325 25.36 2.04 7.43
C ARG A 325 25.92 3.04 6.43
N GLN A 326 25.06 3.53 5.52
CA GLN A 326 25.49 4.43 4.45
C GLN A 326 25.77 5.86 4.93
N TYR A 327 24.94 6.40 5.84
CA TYR A 327 24.94 7.82 6.19
C TYR A 327 25.41 8.11 7.62
N ILE A 328 25.09 7.28 8.59
CA ILE A 328 25.37 7.54 10.02
C ILE A 328 26.66 6.85 10.45
N GLU A 329 26.83 5.56 10.18
CA GLU A 329 28.01 4.79 10.62
C GLU A 329 29.31 5.28 9.97
N LYS A 330 29.26 5.76 8.73
CA LYS A 330 30.43 6.33 8.03
C LYS A 330 30.84 7.70 8.57
N ASP A 331 29.95 8.41 9.25
CA ASP A 331 30.21 9.70 9.84
C ASP A 331 30.59 9.56 11.31
N LYS A 332 31.90 9.58 11.60
CA LYS A 332 32.44 9.42 12.95
C LYS A 332 31.93 10.45 13.98
N ALA A 333 31.44 11.60 13.55
CA ALA A 333 30.86 12.61 14.43
C ALA A 333 29.46 12.21 14.91
N LEU A 334 28.65 11.66 14.02
CA LEU A 334 27.31 11.18 14.32
C LEU A 334 27.35 9.84 15.07
N GLU A 335 28.17 8.89 14.64
CA GLU A 335 28.35 7.56 15.29
C GLU A 335 28.66 7.70 16.79
N ARG A 336 29.46 8.71 17.16
CA ARG A 336 29.79 8.98 18.57
C ARG A 336 28.68 9.64 19.37
N ARG A 337 27.60 10.10 18.74
CA ARG A 337 26.51 10.83 19.38
C ARG A 337 25.22 10.06 19.45
N PHE A 338 24.98 9.18 18.47
CA PHE A 338 23.85 8.30 18.44
C PHE A 338 24.14 6.94 19.09
N GLN A 339 23.13 6.40 19.72
CA GLN A 339 23.17 5.04 20.26
C GLN A 339 22.08 4.20 19.58
N PRO A 340 22.46 3.10 18.87
CA PRO A 340 21.49 2.31 18.14
C PRO A 340 20.54 1.54 19.07
N VAL A 341 19.28 1.53 18.68
CA VAL A 341 18.20 0.69 19.19
C VAL A 341 17.66 -0.09 17.99
N ILE A 342 17.93 -1.39 17.97
CA ILE A 342 17.45 -2.26 16.89
C ILE A 342 15.97 -2.52 17.13
N VAL A 343 15.18 -2.36 16.09
CA VAL A 343 13.73 -2.61 16.04
C VAL A 343 13.50 -3.74 15.06
N GLU A 344 13.29 -4.93 15.61
CA GLU A 344 13.07 -6.14 14.81
C GLU A 344 11.60 -6.24 14.36
N GLU A 345 11.38 -7.01 13.29
CA GLU A 345 10.03 -7.38 12.86
C GLU A 345 9.36 -8.18 13.98
N PRO A 346 8.12 -7.81 14.41
CA PRO A 346 7.43 -8.58 15.43
C PRO A 346 7.02 -9.95 14.90
N THR A 347 6.91 -10.92 15.81
CA THR A 347 6.37 -12.25 15.52
C THR A 347 4.90 -12.18 15.12
N VAL A 348 4.38 -13.28 14.55
CA VAL A 348 2.96 -13.39 14.21
C VAL A 348 2.08 -13.23 15.46
N GLU A 349 2.47 -13.82 16.60
CA GLU A 349 1.73 -13.73 17.87
C GLU A 349 1.71 -12.30 18.44
N GLU A 350 2.85 -11.61 18.36
CA GLU A 350 2.93 -10.18 18.75
C GLU A 350 2.09 -9.31 17.82
N THR A 351 2.11 -9.59 16.52
CA THR A 351 1.29 -8.88 15.53
C THR A 351 -0.21 -9.08 15.80
N VAL A 352 -0.65 -10.29 16.12
CA VAL A 352 -2.05 -10.54 16.52
C VAL A 352 -2.43 -9.71 17.75
N SER A 353 -1.51 -9.59 18.72
CA SER A 353 -1.75 -8.77 19.91
C SER A 353 -1.84 -7.28 19.57
N ILE A 354 -0.99 -6.78 18.66
CA ILE A 354 -1.04 -5.40 18.15
C ILE A 354 -2.38 -5.14 17.44
N LEU A 355 -2.77 -6.01 16.53
CA LEU A 355 -4.04 -5.88 15.79
C LEU A 355 -5.27 -5.92 16.70
N ARG A 356 -5.26 -6.76 17.75
CA ARG A 356 -6.32 -6.79 18.76
C ARG A 356 -6.45 -5.46 19.51
N GLY A 357 -5.33 -4.81 19.78
CA GLY A 357 -5.37 -3.49 20.42
C GLY A 357 -5.82 -2.36 19.49
N LEU A 358 -5.61 -2.48 18.20
CA LEU A 358 -6.05 -1.52 17.19
C LEU A 358 -7.50 -1.78 16.72
N LYS A 359 -8.03 -2.98 16.96
CA LYS A 359 -9.33 -3.47 16.47
C LYS A 359 -10.45 -2.46 16.69
N GLU A 360 -10.63 -1.98 17.93
CA GLU A 360 -11.75 -1.09 18.29
C GLU A 360 -11.70 0.22 17.49
N ARG A 361 -10.50 0.75 17.21
CA ARG A 361 -10.34 1.97 16.41
C ARG A 361 -10.69 1.77 14.95
N PHE A 362 -10.28 0.65 14.36
CA PHE A 362 -10.69 0.30 12.98
C PHE A 362 -12.19 0.06 12.88
N GLU A 363 -12.79 -0.62 13.88
CA GLU A 363 -14.24 -0.83 13.94
C GLU A 363 -15.02 0.49 14.00
N ILE A 364 -14.54 1.47 14.79
CA ILE A 364 -15.14 2.80 14.89
C ILE A 364 -14.95 3.59 13.59
N HIS A 365 -13.72 3.58 13.04
CA HIS A 365 -13.39 4.33 11.81
C HIS A 365 -14.21 3.88 10.61
N HIS A 366 -14.27 2.58 10.36
CA HIS A 366 -15.00 2.02 9.21
C HIS A 366 -16.49 1.78 9.50
N GLY A 367 -16.88 1.73 10.77
CA GLY A 367 -18.27 1.44 11.19
C GLY A 367 -18.69 -0.01 10.94
N ILE A 368 -17.77 -0.95 11.14
CA ILE A 368 -17.92 -2.38 10.88
C ILE A 368 -17.49 -3.19 12.10
N ARG A 369 -17.69 -4.51 12.05
CA ARG A 369 -17.20 -5.44 13.05
C ARG A 369 -16.05 -6.27 12.48
N ILE A 370 -14.98 -6.48 13.27
CA ILE A 370 -13.83 -7.29 12.86
C ILE A 370 -13.78 -8.55 13.72
N HIS A 371 -13.87 -9.72 13.10
CA HIS A 371 -13.72 -10.98 13.81
C HIS A 371 -12.27 -11.23 14.25
N ASP A 372 -12.10 -11.94 15.38
CA ASP A 372 -10.76 -12.35 15.83
C ASP A 372 -10.09 -13.29 14.84
N SER A 373 -10.86 -14.10 14.12
CA SER A 373 -10.35 -14.94 13.03
C SER A 373 -9.74 -14.12 11.90
N ALA A 374 -10.30 -12.94 11.54
CA ALA A 374 -9.74 -12.04 10.56
C ALA A 374 -8.40 -11.46 11.01
N ILE A 375 -8.29 -11.10 12.29
CA ILE A 375 -7.03 -10.60 12.88
C ILE A 375 -5.93 -11.65 12.80
N VAL A 376 -6.25 -12.89 13.21
CA VAL A 376 -5.31 -14.02 13.16
C VAL A 376 -4.94 -14.35 11.71
N ALA A 377 -5.91 -14.31 10.79
CA ALA A 377 -5.69 -14.53 9.37
C ALA A 377 -4.81 -13.42 8.77
N ALA A 378 -5.07 -12.14 9.06
CA ALA A 378 -4.28 -11.02 8.57
C ALA A 378 -2.81 -11.16 8.97
N ALA A 379 -2.51 -11.48 10.23
CA ALA A 379 -1.14 -11.69 10.70
C ALA A 379 -0.46 -12.91 10.05
N LYS A 380 -1.13 -14.06 10.02
CA LYS A 380 -0.56 -15.31 9.48
C LYS A 380 -0.40 -15.27 7.97
N LEU A 381 -1.46 -14.85 7.25
CA LEU A 381 -1.46 -14.88 5.79
C LEU A 381 -0.56 -13.78 5.22
N SER A 382 -0.52 -12.58 5.83
CA SER A 382 0.43 -11.55 5.39
C SER A 382 1.88 -11.97 5.59
N HIS A 383 2.20 -12.59 6.71
CA HIS A 383 3.55 -13.12 6.97
C HIS A 383 3.96 -14.15 5.93
N ARG A 384 3.01 -15.03 5.55
CA ARG A 384 3.25 -16.13 4.61
C ARG A 384 3.29 -15.68 3.15
N TYR A 385 2.39 -14.77 2.74
CA TYR A 385 2.16 -14.47 1.32
C TYR A 385 2.71 -13.12 0.85
N ILE A 386 2.97 -12.17 1.76
CA ILE A 386 3.51 -10.85 1.43
C ILE A 386 4.95 -10.77 1.93
N GLN A 387 5.94 -10.88 1.01
CA GLN A 387 7.36 -10.98 1.36
C GLN A 387 8.13 -9.66 1.20
N ASP A 388 7.59 -8.72 0.45
CA ASP A 388 8.21 -7.43 0.16
C ASP A 388 7.94 -6.35 1.21
N ARG A 389 7.13 -6.67 2.24
CA ARG A 389 6.77 -5.79 3.36
C ARG A 389 6.90 -6.54 4.69
N TYR A 390 6.99 -5.79 5.78
CA TYR A 390 7.24 -6.32 7.13
C TYR A 390 6.01 -6.21 8.03
N LEU A 391 5.92 -7.11 9.02
CA LEU A 391 4.96 -6.99 10.11
C LEU A 391 5.35 -5.82 11.05
N PRO A 392 4.40 -5.14 11.72
CA PRO A 392 2.95 -5.37 11.65
C PRO A 392 2.26 -4.64 10.49
N ASP A 393 2.94 -3.76 9.77
CA ASP A 393 2.39 -2.82 8.77
C ASP A 393 1.54 -3.52 7.71
N LYS A 394 2.06 -4.57 7.06
CA LYS A 394 1.32 -5.34 6.06
C LYS A 394 0.05 -5.99 6.59
N ALA A 395 0.00 -6.36 7.88
CA ALA A 395 -1.18 -6.95 8.50
C ALA A 395 -2.20 -5.86 8.92
N ILE A 396 -1.72 -4.70 9.34
CA ILE A 396 -2.53 -3.51 9.63
C ILE A 396 -3.24 -3.05 8.35
N ASP A 397 -2.50 -2.91 7.25
CA ASP A 397 -3.05 -2.50 5.96
C ASP A 397 -4.12 -3.47 5.45
N LEU A 398 -3.95 -4.79 5.65
CA LEU A 398 -4.98 -5.77 5.29
C LEU A 398 -6.28 -5.56 6.07
N ILE A 399 -6.19 -5.28 7.36
CA ILE A 399 -7.38 -5.01 8.19
C ILE A 399 -8.04 -3.70 7.76
N ASP A 400 -7.24 -2.67 7.49
CA ASP A 400 -7.73 -1.36 7.04
C ASP A 400 -8.43 -1.46 5.68
N GLU A 401 -7.80 -2.14 4.70
CA GLU A 401 -8.40 -2.34 3.38
C GLU A 401 -9.65 -3.23 3.44
N ALA A 402 -9.66 -4.26 4.29
CA ALA A 402 -10.85 -5.08 4.48
C ALA A 402 -12.01 -4.26 5.08
N GLY A 403 -11.70 -3.40 6.04
CA GLY A 403 -12.67 -2.45 6.59
C GLY A 403 -13.21 -1.48 5.55
N ALA A 404 -12.31 -0.90 4.75
CA ALA A 404 -12.68 0.00 3.66
C ALA A 404 -13.52 -0.69 2.57
N MET A 405 -13.19 -1.94 2.23
CA MET A 405 -13.93 -2.75 1.26
C MET A 405 -15.37 -2.98 1.71
N ILE A 406 -15.56 -3.52 2.93
CA ILE A 406 -16.90 -3.74 3.51
C ILE A 406 -17.66 -2.42 3.64
N ARG A 407 -17.00 -1.36 4.07
CA ARG A 407 -17.61 -0.02 4.15
C ARG A 407 -18.09 0.45 2.78
N SER A 408 -17.29 0.28 1.75
CA SER A 408 -17.67 0.63 0.37
C SER A 408 -18.85 -0.20 -0.12
N GLU A 409 -18.93 -1.49 0.26
CA GLU A 409 -20.07 -2.35 -0.05
C GLU A 409 -21.36 -1.89 0.66
N ILE A 410 -21.27 -1.49 1.94
CA ILE A 410 -22.40 -0.93 2.70
C ILE A 410 -22.91 0.40 2.08
N ASP A 411 -21.98 1.25 1.65
CA ASP A 411 -22.32 2.56 1.08
C ASP A 411 -22.74 2.48 -0.39
N SER A 412 -22.42 1.38 -1.10
CA SER A 412 -22.83 1.12 -2.49
C SER A 412 -24.10 0.27 -2.55
N LEU A 413 -24.74 0.29 -3.71
CA LEU A 413 -25.91 -0.60 -3.95
C LEU A 413 -25.44 -2.06 -4.02
N PRO A 414 -26.11 -3.00 -3.31
CA PRO A 414 -25.81 -4.42 -3.44
C PRO A 414 -25.88 -4.89 -4.89
N THR A 415 -24.96 -5.78 -5.28
CA THR A 415 -24.85 -6.28 -6.66
C THR A 415 -26.18 -6.84 -7.20
N GLU A 416 -26.91 -7.56 -6.36
CA GLU A 416 -28.20 -8.13 -6.73
C GLU A 416 -29.22 -7.04 -7.05
N LEU A 417 -29.27 -5.96 -6.26
CA LEU A 417 -30.16 -4.82 -6.47
C LEU A 417 -29.75 -4.01 -7.71
N ASP A 418 -28.47 -3.84 -7.97
CA ASP A 418 -27.97 -3.18 -9.18
C ASP A 418 -28.34 -3.96 -10.45
N ILE A 419 -28.20 -5.30 -10.43
CA ILE A 419 -28.60 -6.17 -11.56
C ILE A 419 -30.09 -6.02 -11.83
N ILE A 420 -30.95 -6.05 -10.81
CA ILE A 420 -32.40 -5.89 -10.96
C ILE A 420 -32.71 -4.51 -11.54
N ARG A 421 -32.11 -3.45 -11.02
CA ARG A 421 -32.34 -2.09 -11.54
C ARG A 421 -31.90 -1.90 -12.99
N ARG A 422 -30.76 -2.48 -13.38
CA ARG A 422 -30.32 -2.47 -14.79
C ARG A 422 -31.26 -3.26 -15.68
N LYS A 423 -31.78 -4.40 -15.20
CA LYS A 423 -32.75 -5.18 -15.96
C LYS A 423 -34.07 -4.43 -16.12
N ILE A 424 -34.56 -3.78 -15.07
CA ILE A 424 -35.74 -2.91 -15.14
C ILE A 424 -35.55 -1.80 -16.19
N LEU A 425 -34.41 -1.11 -16.15
CA LEU A 425 -34.13 -0.02 -17.12
C LEU A 425 -34.07 -0.54 -18.56
N MET A 426 -33.51 -1.74 -18.77
CA MET A 426 -33.50 -2.36 -20.11
C MET A 426 -34.89 -2.70 -20.58
N LEU A 427 -35.75 -3.28 -19.72
CA LEU A 427 -37.13 -3.64 -20.06
C LEU A 427 -38.01 -2.40 -20.24
N GLU A 428 -37.82 -1.32 -19.49
CA GLU A 428 -38.46 -0.04 -19.68
C GLU A 428 -38.11 0.58 -21.04
N THR A 429 -36.85 0.49 -21.45
CA THR A 429 -36.40 0.94 -22.77
C THR A 429 -37.04 0.10 -23.90
N GLU A 430 -37.10 -1.25 -23.72
CA GLU A 430 -37.82 -2.15 -24.67
C GLU A 430 -39.29 -1.84 -24.73
N LYS A 431 -39.95 -1.59 -23.59
CA LYS A 431 -41.37 -1.20 -23.50
C LYS A 431 -41.63 0.07 -24.29
N GLU A 432 -40.80 1.08 -24.16
CA GLU A 432 -40.95 2.34 -24.87
C GLU A 432 -40.78 2.17 -26.38
N ALA A 433 -39.88 1.29 -26.82
CA ALA A 433 -39.72 0.94 -28.22
C ALA A 433 -40.96 0.21 -28.80
N LEU A 434 -41.40 -0.86 -28.12
CA LEU A 434 -42.55 -1.69 -28.54
C LEU A 434 -43.88 -0.92 -28.52
N SER A 435 -44.03 0.03 -27.61
CA SER A 435 -45.24 0.87 -27.53
C SER A 435 -45.51 1.71 -28.80
N LYS A 436 -44.46 1.93 -29.61
CA LYS A 436 -44.52 2.71 -30.86
C LYS A 436 -44.87 1.82 -32.08
N GLU A 437 -44.86 0.50 -31.91
CA GLU A 437 -45.17 -0.48 -32.95
C GLU A 437 -46.62 -0.97 -32.82
N ASN A 438 -47.27 -1.31 -33.98
CA ASN A 438 -48.69 -1.65 -34.02
C ASN A 438 -49.00 -3.10 -34.45
N ASP A 439 -47.98 -3.93 -34.66
CA ASP A 439 -48.15 -5.33 -35.05
C ASP A 439 -48.56 -6.21 -33.87
N ASP A 440 -49.22 -7.33 -34.14
CA ASP A 440 -49.77 -8.20 -33.10
C ASP A 440 -48.69 -8.91 -32.28
N ALA A 441 -47.52 -9.20 -32.87
CA ALA A 441 -46.39 -9.81 -32.15
C ALA A 441 -45.79 -8.83 -31.10
N SER A 442 -45.66 -7.57 -31.45
CA SER A 442 -45.20 -6.51 -30.53
C SER A 442 -46.16 -6.32 -29.37
N LYS A 443 -47.48 -6.42 -29.60
CA LYS A 443 -48.48 -6.34 -28.53
C LYS A 443 -48.43 -7.54 -27.56
N GLU A 444 -48.26 -8.77 -28.06
CA GLU A 444 -48.09 -9.96 -27.20
C GLU A 444 -46.84 -9.85 -26.37
N ARG A 445 -45.71 -9.41 -26.96
CA ARG A 445 -44.47 -9.20 -26.25
C ARG A 445 -44.59 -8.09 -25.19
N LEU A 446 -45.35 -6.99 -25.49
CA LEU A 446 -45.57 -5.89 -24.57
C LEU A 446 -46.32 -6.33 -23.31
N VAL A 447 -47.36 -7.18 -23.44
CA VAL A 447 -48.12 -7.74 -22.30
C VAL A 447 -47.22 -8.64 -21.43
N ALA A 448 -46.40 -9.48 -22.07
CA ALA A 448 -45.46 -10.34 -21.33
C ALA A 448 -44.38 -9.51 -20.59
N LEU A 449 -43.85 -8.48 -21.24
CA LEU A 449 -42.86 -7.58 -20.71
C LEU A 449 -43.39 -6.73 -19.55
N GLU A 450 -44.66 -6.23 -19.64
CA GLU A 450 -45.28 -5.51 -18.53
C GLU A 450 -45.45 -6.37 -17.28
N LYS A 451 -45.73 -7.67 -17.45
CA LYS A 451 -45.81 -8.60 -16.33
C LYS A 451 -44.42 -8.84 -15.70
N GLU A 452 -43.40 -9.07 -16.53
CA GLU A 452 -42.01 -9.25 -16.06
C GLU A 452 -41.48 -8.00 -15.35
N LEU A 453 -41.82 -6.83 -15.87
CA LEU A 453 -41.45 -5.54 -15.32
C LEU A 453 -42.11 -5.31 -13.95
N ALA A 454 -43.40 -5.63 -13.80
CA ALA A 454 -44.11 -5.52 -12.52
C ALA A 454 -43.49 -6.45 -11.45
N GLU A 455 -43.23 -7.72 -11.82
CA GLU A 455 -42.58 -8.67 -10.89
C GLU A 455 -41.17 -8.21 -10.44
N LEU A 456 -40.39 -7.61 -11.36
CA LEU A 456 -39.07 -7.07 -11.04
C LEU A 456 -39.13 -5.77 -10.23
N GLN A 457 -40.10 -4.92 -10.47
CA GLN A 457 -40.34 -3.69 -9.69
C GLN A 457 -40.75 -4.06 -8.25
N ASP A 458 -41.69 -4.97 -8.04
CA ASP A 458 -42.06 -5.43 -6.71
C ASP A 458 -40.85 -5.99 -5.96
N LYS A 459 -40.02 -6.81 -6.63
CA LYS A 459 -38.80 -7.34 -6.05
C LYS A 459 -37.76 -6.26 -5.74
N ASN A 460 -37.59 -5.26 -6.62
CA ASN A 460 -36.71 -4.12 -6.39
C ASN A 460 -37.16 -3.31 -5.16
N ASP A 461 -38.46 -3.08 -5.01
CA ASP A 461 -38.98 -2.29 -3.88
C ASP A 461 -38.83 -3.05 -2.56
N GLU A 462 -39.11 -4.35 -2.54
CA GLU A 462 -38.87 -5.20 -1.35
C GLU A 462 -37.39 -5.16 -0.94
N MET A 463 -36.47 -5.38 -1.90
CA MET A 463 -35.04 -5.38 -1.64
C MET A 463 -34.53 -3.98 -1.26
N THR A 464 -35.10 -2.91 -1.84
CA THR A 464 -34.71 -1.54 -1.49
C THR A 464 -35.09 -1.20 -0.05
N ILE A 465 -36.31 -1.53 0.38
CA ILE A 465 -36.77 -1.33 1.77
C ILE A 465 -35.88 -2.10 2.74
N LYS A 466 -35.52 -3.34 2.39
CA LYS A 466 -34.64 -4.16 3.22
C LYS A 466 -33.25 -3.55 3.31
N TYR A 467 -32.63 -3.14 2.20
CA TYR A 467 -31.36 -2.46 2.14
C TYR A 467 -31.34 -1.18 2.96
N GLU A 468 -32.33 -0.32 2.83
CA GLU A 468 -32.43 0.94 3.57
C GLU A 468 -32.57 0.70 5.09
N LYS A 469 -33.33 -0.34 5.48
CA LYS A 469 -33.47 -0.73 6.88
C LYS A 469 -32.11 -1.20 7.45
N GLU A 470 -31.43 -2.12 6.77
CA GLU A 470 -30.11 -2.62 7.19
C GLU A 470 -29.10 -1.47 7.29
N LYS A 471 -29.02 -0.62 6.27
CA LYS A 471 -28.12 0.55 6.25
C LYS A 471 -28.40 1.54 7.41
N SER A 472 -29.67 1.79 7.74
CA SER A 472 -30.03 2.68 8.84
C SER A 472 -29.62 2.10 10.20
N HIS A 473 -29.75 0.78 10.39
CA HIS A 473 -29.30 0.11 11.61
C HIS A 473 -27.77 0.16 11.77
N ILE A 474 -27.01 -0.13 10.70
CA ILE A 474 -25.54 -0.05 10.71
C ILE A 474 -25.09 1.37 11.07
N SER A 475 -25.71 2.39 10.48
CA SER A 475 -25.39 3.78 10.79
C SER A 475 -25.67 4.13 12.27
N ALA A 476 -26.78 3.66 12.82
CA ALA A 476 -27.13 3.91 14.22
C ALA A 476 -26.12 3.26 15.20
N VAL A 477 -25.68 2.04 14.93
CA VAL A 477 -24.65 1.36 15.76
C VAL A 477 -23.32 2.10 15.68
N ARG A 478 -22.92 2.54 14.49
CA ARG A 478 -21.70 3.32 14.29
C ARG A 478 -21.71 4.62 15.08
N ASP A 479 -22.82 5.38 15.01
CA ASP A 479 -22.93 6.67 15.67
C ASP A 479 -22.89 6.50 17.21
N LEU A 480 -23.49 5.41 17.73
CA LEU A 480 -23.39 5.06 19.16
C LEU A 480 -21.97 4.65 19.58
N LYS A 481 -21.23 3.91 18.75
CA LYS A 481 -19.82 3.56 19.01
C LYS A 481 -18.93 4.79 19.00
N ALA A 482 -19.14 5.73 18.07
CA ALA A 482 -18.41 7.00 18.02
C ALA A 482 -18.68 7.85 19.28
N GLU A 483 -19.95 7.94 19.73
CA GLU A 483 -20.30 8.64 20.98
C GLU A 483 -19.66 7.97 22.20
N LEU A 484 -19.60 6.63 22.23
CA LEU A 484 -18.95 5.88 23.31
C LEU A 484 -17.45 6.19 23.40
N ASP A 485 -16.74 6.25 22.27
CA ASP A 485 -15.32 6.57 22.23
C ASP A 485 -15.05 8.02 22.70
N GLU A 486 -15.86 8.98 22.25
CA GLU A 486 -15.79 10.36 22.74
C GLU A 486 -15.98 10.45 24.26
N VAL A 487 -16.98 9.74 24.78
CA VAL A 487 -17.29 9.72 26.23
C VAL A 487 -16.15 9.06 27.02
N ARG A 488 -15.53 8.00 26.51
CA ARG A 488 -14.35 7.35 27.11
C ARG A 488 -13.16 8.31 27.15
N GLY A 489 -12.89 9.03 26.05
CA GLY A 489 -11.86 10.06 25.99
C GLY A 489 -12.09 11.19 27.00
N LEU A 490 -13.34 11.65 27.16
CA LEU A 490 -13.70 12.64 28.17
C LEU A 490 -13.52 12.10 29.59
N ALA A 491 -13.87 10.85 29.86
CA ALA A 491 -13.69 10.23 31.18
C ALA A 491 -12.22 10.17 31.59
N GLU A 492 -11.34 9.79 30.69
CA GLU A 492 -9.90 9.77 30.92
C GLU A 492 -9.31 11.18 31.09
N LYS A 493 -9.83 12.19 30.37
CA LYS A 493 -9.44 13.58 30.55
C LYS A 493 -9.78 14.07 31.95
N TYR A 494 -11.03 13.86 32.42
CA TYR A 494 -11.45 14.26 33.77
C TYR A 494 -10.73 13.46 34.86
N GLU A 495 -10.35 12.20 34.62
CA GLU A 495 -9.53 11.42 35.54
C GLU A 495 -8.16 12.07 35.78
N ARG A 496 -7.53 12.59 34.71
CA ARG A 496 -6.27 13.35 34.82
C ARG A 496 -6.43 14.70 35.50
N GLU A 497 -7.58 15.34 35.31
CA GLU A 497 -7.93 16.61 35.99
C GLU A 497 -8.37 16.40 37.44
N TYR A 498 -8.40 15.13 37.93
CA TYR A 498 -8.88 14.75 39.26
C TYR A 498 -10.34 15.14 39.54
N ASP A 499 -11.18 15.36 38.52
CA ASP A 499 -12.63 15.58 38.67
C ASP A 499 -13.37 14.25 38.82
N LEU A 500 -13.23 13.63 39.99
CA LEU A 500 -13.76 12.29 40.28
C LEU A 500 -15.30 12.23 40.18
N ASN A 501 -16.02 13.34 40.32
CA ASN A 501 -17.46 13.37 40.16
C ASN A 501 -17.89 13.17 38.72
N LYS A 502 -17.26 13.89 37.78
CA LYS A 502 -17.53 13.71 36.35
C LYS A 502 -17.07 12.36 35.87
N VAL A 503 -15.92 11.87 36.34
CA VAL A 503 -15.44 10.51 36.02
C VAL A 503 -16.47 9.46 36.43
N ALA A 504 -17.03 9.57 37.65
CA ALA A 504 -18.05 8.63 38.14
C ALA A 504 -19.34 8.69 37.29
N GLU A 505 -19.79 9.89 36.92
CA GLU A 505 -20.97 10.08 36.08
C GLU A 505 -20.78 9.43 34.69
N LEU A 506 -19.62 9.61 34.09
CA LEU A 506 -19.32 9.02 32.77
C LEU A 506 -19.10 7.52 32.88
N LYS A 507 -18.21 7.03 33.76
CA LYS A 507 -17.85 5.61 33.87
C LYS A 507 -18.99 4.71 34.36
N TYR A 508 -19.82 5.20 35.31
CA TYR A 508 -20.90 4.39 35.92
C TYR A 508 -22.30 4.75 35.39
N GLY A 509 -22.44 5.86 34.67
CA GLY A 509 -23.70 6.31 34.08
C GLY A 509 -23.75 6.17 32.57
N LYS A 510 -23.02 7.03 31.86
CA LYS A 510 -23.18 7.20 30.43
C LYS A 510 -22.57 6.05 29.60
N ILE A 511 -21.37 5.57 29.97
CA ILE A 511 -20.70 4.45 29.28
C ILE A 511 -21.54 3.17 29.32
N PRO A 512 -22.01 2.66 30.48
CA PRO A 512 -22.84 1.46 30.53
C PRO A 512 -24.19 1.60 29.80
N GLU A 513 -24.74 2.83 29.74
CA GLU A 513 -25.96 3.08 28.98
C GLU A 513 -25.74 2.94 27.47
N LEU A 514 -24.67 3.53 26.96
CA LEU A 514 -24.29 3.41 25.54
C LEU A 514 -23.95 1.98 25.17
N GLU A 515 -23.17 1.27 26.00
CA GLU A 515 -22.85 -0.15 25.79
C GLU A 515 -24.10 -1.03 25.76
N ARG A 516 -25.11 -0.73 26.62
CA ARG A 516 -26.39 -1.45 26.57
C ARG A 516 -27.14 -1.17 25.28
N LYS A 517 -27.19 0.10 24.82
CA LYS A 517 -27.86 0.48 23.57
C LYS A 517 -27.22 -0.20 22.35
N ILE A 518 -25.88 -0.24 22.32
CA ILE A 518 -25.13 -0.94 21.27
C ILE A 518 -25.50 -2.42 21.26
N LYS A 519 -25.46 -3.11 22.40
CA LYS A 519 -25.84 -4.53 22.52
C LYS A 519 -27.29 -4.81 22.12
N GLU A 520 -28.21 -3.92 22.46
CA GLU A 520 -29.62 -4.04 22.08
C GLU A 520 -29.79 -3.92 20.55
N GLN A 521 -29.08 -3.02 19.91
CA GLN A 521 -29.09 -2.86 18.46
C GLN A 521 -28.41 -4.06 17.76
N GLU A 522 -27.24 -4.49 18.23
CA GLU A 522 -26.53 -5.66 17.69
C GLU A 522 -27.39 -6.94 17.83
N ALA A 523 -28.05 -7.18 18.97
CA ALA A 523 -28.95 -8.33 19.16
C ALA A 523 -30.22 -8.28 18.30
N SER A 524 -30.67 -7.09 17.88
CA SER A 524 -31.79 -6.96 16.95
C SER A 524 -31.39 -7.37 15.52
N MET A 525 -30.12 -7.11 15.16
CA MET A 525 -29.56 -7.46 13.87
C MET A 525 -29.30 -8.96 13.73
N GLU A 526 -28.79 -9.62 14.78
CA GLU A 526 -28.53 -11.07 14.76
C GLU A 526 -29.79 -11.91 14.48
N LYS A 527 -30.97 -11.40 14.83
CA LYS A 527 -32.24 -12.11 14.55
C LYS A 527 -32.71 -12.04 13.09
N ASP A 528 -32.27 -11.02 12.36
CA ASP A 528 -32.65 -10.80 10.95
C ASP A 528 -31.57 -11.36 9.96
N ASN A 529 -30.47 -11.95 10.46
CA ASN A 529 -29.24 -12.23 9.71
C ASN A 529 -29.27 -13.45 8.76
N GLU A 530 -30.26 -14.36 8.82
CA GLU A 530 -30.29 -15.54 7.94
C GLU A 530 -30.42 -15.20 6.43
N ASN A 531 -30.74 -13.93 6.08
CA ASN A 531 -30.85 -13.44 4.71
C ASN A 531 -30.37 -11.99 4.54
N ALA A 532 -29.35 -11.55 5.28
CA ALA A 532 -28.83 -10.17 5.16
C ALA A 532 -28.31 -9.86 3.75
N LEU A 533 -28.63 -8.68 3.22
CA LEU A 533 -28.14 -8.17 1.94
C LEU A 533 -26.76 -7.54 2.07
N LEU A 534 -26.46 -7.00 3.25
CA LEU A 534 -25.20 -6.33 3.54
C LEU A 534 -24.34 -7.18 4.45
N LYS A 535 -23.06 -7.29 4.11
CA LYS A 535 -22.04 -7.80 5.02
C LYS A 535 -21.56 -6.68 5.96
N GLU A 536 -21.55 -6.95 7.25
CA GLU A 536 -21.15 -5.96 8.27
C GLU A 536 -19.86 -6.35 8.98
N GLU A 537 -19.35 -7.54 8.69
CA GLU A 537 -18.28 -8.15 9.43
C GLU A 537 -17.11 -8.50 8.52
N VAL A 538 -15.91 -8.17 8.96
CA VAL A 538 -14.67 -8.65 8.35
C VAL A 538 -14.33 -10.00 8.95
N THR A 539 -14.26 -11.02 8.10
CA THR A 539 -13.87 -12.38 8.44
C THR A 539 -12.57 -12.79 7.76
N GLU A 540 -12.13 -14.02 7.95
CA GLU A 540 -10.98 -14.58 7.25
C GLU A 540 -11.13 -14.57 5.72
N ASN A 541 -12.36 -14.63 5.21
CA ASN A 541 -12.65 -14.64 3.78
C ASN A 541 -12.29 -13.32 3.10
N GLU A 542 -12.66 -12.19 3.70
CA GLU A 542 -12.36 -10.86 3.18
C GLU A 542 -10.84 -10.61 3.18
N ILE A 543 -10.14 -11.02 4.24
CA ILE A 543 -8.67 -10.95 4.31
C ILE A 543 -8.05 -11.80 3.20
N SER A 544 -8.55 -13.01 2.99
CA SER A 544 -8.08 -13.91 1.94
C SER A 544 -8.32 -13.34 0.54
N GLU A 545 -9.46 -12.69 0.31
CA GLU A 545 -9.77 -12.04 -0.96
C GLU A 545 -8.80 -10.89 -1.28
N ILE A 546 -8.47 -10.05 -0.28
CA ILE A 546 -7.54 -8.94 -0.48
C ILE A 546 -6.14 -9.47 -0.77
N ILE A 547 -5.67 -10.45 -0.01
CA ILE A 547 -4.36 -11.07 -0.26
C ILE A 547 -4.33 -11.68 -1.67
N SER A 548 -5.42 -12.30 -2.10
CA SER A 548 -5.57 -12.83 -3.45
C SER A 548 -5.43 -11.73 -4.52
N LYS A 549 -6.03 -10.56 -4.29
CA LYS A 549 -5.90 -9.40 -5.18
C LYS A 549 -4.49 -8.84 -5.21
N TRP A 550 -3.82 -8.73 -4.05
CA TRP A 550 -2.48 -8.17 -3.95
C TRP A 550 -1.39 -9.09 -4.53
N THR A 551 -1.51 -10.39 -4.25
CA THR A 551 -0.47 -11.36 -4.59
C THR A 551 -0.75 -12.11 -5.91
N GLY A 552 -1.97 -12.02 -6.43
CA GLY A 552 -2.43 -12.84 -7.56
C GLY A 552 -2.66 -14.31 -7.20
N ILE A 553 -2.58 -14.69 -5.92
CA ILE A 553 -2.74 -16.06 -5.44
C ILE A 553 -4.20 -16.25 -5.00
N PRO A 554 -4.94 -17.21 -5.50
CA PRO A 554 -6.33 -17.44 -5.11
C PRO A 554 -6.43 -18.03 -3.69
N VAL A 555 -6.24 -17.19 -2.68
CA VAL A 555 -6.23 -17.56 -1.25
C VAL A 555 -7.62 -17.98 -0.77
N THR A 556 -8.68 -17.46 -1.36
CA THR A 556 -10.07 -17.80 -1.02
C THR A 556 -10.43 -19.28 -1.17
N LYS A 557 -9.70 -20.00 -2.02
CA LYS A 557 -9.85 -21.45 -2.18
C LYS A 557 -8.98 -22.29 -1.24
N LEU A 558 -8.11 -21.66 -0.44
CA LEU A 558 -7.07 -22.32 0.35
C LEU A 558 -7.57 -22.84 1.70
N VAL A 559 -8.67 -22.35 2.24
CA VAL A 559 -9.03 -22.60 3.65
C VAL A 559 -9.76 -23.92 3.88
N GLU A 560 -10.69 -24.33 3.01
CA GLU A 560 -11.43 -25.60 3.17
C GLU A 560 -11.08 -26.66 2.13
N SER A 561 -10.81 -26.26 0.90
CA SER A 561 -10.59 -27.21 -0.20
C SER A 561 -9.11 -27.63 -0.38
N GLU A 562 -8.16 -26.99 0.29
CA GLU A 562 -6.73 -27.34 0.11
C GLU A 562 -6.42 -28.79 0.53
N ARG A 563 -6.98 -29.24 1.64
CA ARG A 563 -6.81 -30.64 2.07
C ARG A 563 -7.40 -31.62 1.08
N GLU A 564 -8.60 -31.35 0.60
CA GLU A 564 -9.28 -32.24 -0.38
C GLU A 564 -8.60 -32.18 -1.75
N LYS A 565 -8.18 -31.01 -2.23
CA LYS A 565 -7.41 -30.86 -3.46
C LYS A 565 -6.05 -31.56 -3.37
N LEU A 566 -5.33 -31.41 -2.25
CA LEU A 566 -4.05 -32.09 -2.07
C LEU A 566 -4.20 -33.62 -2.04
N LEU A 567 -5.29 -34.12 -1.46
CA LEU A 567 -5.59 -35.55 -1.46
C LEU A 567 -5.97 -36.10 -2.85
N ARG A 568 -6.56 -35.24 -3.72
CA ARG A 568 -6.90 -35.60 -5.11
C ARG A 568 -5.81 -35.23 -6.10
N LEU A 569 -4.74 -34.53 -5.66
CA LEU A 569 -3.69 -34.04 -6.54
C LEU A 569 -3.11 -35.11 -7.45
N GLU A 570 -2.88 -36.33 -6.94
CA GLU A 570 -2.36 -37.44 -7.71
C GLU A 570 -3.31 -37.85 -8.84
N GLU A 571 -4.62 -37.92 -8.55
CA GLU A 571 -5.66 -38.28 -9.53
C GLU A 571 -5.76 -37.20 -10.63
N GLU A 572 -5.79 -35.94 -10.25
CA GLU A 572 -5.85 -34.81 -11.19
C GLU A 572 -4.59 -34.71 -12.07
N LEU A 573 -3.41 -35.03 -11.53
CA LEU A 573 -2.19 -35.13 -12.33
C LEU A 573 -2.24 -36.28 -13.33
N ARG A 574 -2.77 -37.48 -12.93
CA ARG A 574 -2.93 -38.65 -13.78
C ARG A 574 -3.93 -38.43 -14.91
N GLU A 575 -4.98 -37.68 -14.70
CA GLU A 575 -5.98 -37.39 -15.74
C GLU A 575 -5.34 -36.64 -16.94
N ARG A 576 -4.35 -35.83 -16.71
CA ARG A 576 -3.75 -34.99 -17.74
C ARG A 576 -2.38 -35.48 -18.22
N VAL A 577 -1.62 -36.14 -17.34
CA VAL A 577 -0.28 -36.68 -17.65
C VAL A 577 -0.37 -38.20 -17.79
N ILE A 578 -0.69 -38.63 -18.97
CA ILE A 578 -0.97 -40.01 -19.26
C ILE A 578 0.30 -40.87 -19.29
N GLY A 579 0.23 -42.05 -18.60
CA GLY A 579 1.28 -43.07 -18.65
C GLY A 579 2.52 -42.79 -17.82
N GLN A 580 2.46 -41.83 -16.89
CA GLN A 580 3.60 -41.41 -16.05
C GLN A 580 3.28 -41.51 -14.55
N ASP A 581 2.71 -42.66 -14.14
CA ASP A 581 2.20 -42.87 -12.78
C ASP A 581 3.28 -42.67 -11.70
N GLU A 582 4.51 -43.12 -11.94
CA GLU A 582 5.62 -42.94 -11.02
C GLU A 582 5.93 -41.44 -10.80
N ALA A 583 5.90 -40.64 -11.88
CA ALA A 583 6.13 -39.22 -11.82
C ALA A 583 5.03 -38.46 -11.06
N THR A 584 3.76 -38.77 -11.36
CA THR A 584 2.62 -38.11 -10.72
C THR A 584 2.55 -38.43 -9.24
N THR A 585 2.79 -39.69 -8.84
CA THR A 585 2.84 -40.14 -7.45
C THR A 585 3.99 -39.51 -6.68
N ALA A 586 5.20 -39.49 -7.23
CA ALA A 586 6.38 -38.91 -6.58
C ALA A 586 6.20 -37.40 -6.30
N VAL A 587 5.71 -36.66 -7.30
CA VAL A 587 5.47 -35.21 -7.18
C VAL A 587 4.34 -34.94 -6.19
N ALA A 588 3.20 -35.64 -6.26
CA ALA A 588 2.08 -35.48 -5.33
C ALA A 588 2.51 -35.73 -3.88
N ASN A 589 3.23 -36.83 -3.63
CA ASN A 589 3.73 -37.18 -2.29
C ASN A 589 4.71 -36.15 -1.73
N ALA A 590 5.59 -35.59 -2.53
CA ALA A 590 6.52 -34.54 -2.10
C ALA A 590 5.78 -33.25 -1.72
N VAL A 591 4.80 -32.84 -2.52
CA VAL A 591 3.95 -31.69 -2.23
C VAL A 591 3.14 -31.90 -0.94
N ILE A 592 2.54 -33.08 -0.78
CA ILE A 592 1.77 -33.43 0.44
C ILE A 592 2.68 -33.37 1.68
N ARG A 593 3.89 -33.93 1.62
CA ARG A 593 4.86 -33.87 2.74
C ARG A 593 5.24 -32.42 3.09
N ALA A 594 5.49 -31.60 2.11
CA ALA A 594 5.85 -30.19 2.33
C ALA A 594 4.68 -29.40 2.95
N ARG A 595 3.46 -29.62 2.47
CA ARG A 595 2.25 -28.93 2.98
C ARG A 595 1.81 -29.45 4.35
N ALA A 596 2.14 -30.68 4.69
CA ALA A 596 1.92 -31.24 6.03
C ALA A 596 2.94 -30.77 7.08
N GLY A 597 3.91 -29.90 6.71
CA GLY A 597 4.95 -29.42 7.63
C GLY A 597 6.01 -30.47 8.01
N LEU A 598 6.13 -31.55 7.23
CA LEU A 598 7.11 -32.62 7.46
C LEU A 598 8.44 -32.39 6.73
N LYS A 599 8.56 -31.29 6.00
CA LYS A 599 9.76 -30.87 5.28
C LYS A 599 10.42 -29.68 5.98
N ASP A 600 11.73 -29.53 5.81
CA ASP A 600 12.47 -28.36 6.29
C ASP A 600 11.90 -27.07 5.65
N GLU A 601 11.39 -26.19 6.49
CA GLU A 601 10.74 -24.92 6.07
C GLU A 601 11.70 -23.96 5.34
N ARG A 602 13.00 -24.21 5.41
CA ARG A 602 14.01 -23.42 4.70
C ARG A 602 14.18 -23.80 3.25
N LYS A 603 13.64 -24.93 2.79
CA LYS A 603 13.80 -25.46 1.43
C LYS A 603 12.56 -25.18 0.55
N PRO A 604 12.71 -25.17 -0.79
CA PRO A 604 11.57 -25.13 -1.71
C PRO A 604 10.54 -26.24 -1.43
N ILE A 605 9.27 -26.06 -1.85
CA ILE A 605 8.20 -27.06 -1.68
C ILE A 605 8.61 -28.42 -2.25
N GLY A 606 9.25 -28.43 -3.43
CA GLY A 606 9.79 -29.62 -4.08
C GLY A 606 10.87 -29.28 -5.08
N SER A 607 11.81 -30.20 -5.29
CA SER A 607 12.86 -30.08 -6.30
C SER A 607 13.01 -31.41 -7.04
N PHE A 608 12.84 -31.39 -8.35
CA PHE A 608 12.78 -32.60 -9.18
C PHE A 608 13.65 -32.48 -10.41
N ILE A 609 14.28 -33.61 -10.79
CA ILE A 609 14.88 -33.76 -12.13
C ILE A 609 14.02 -34.74 -12.93
N PHE A 610 13.50 -34.28 -14.07
CA PHE A 610 12.69 -35.10 -14.99
C PHE A 610 13.56 -35.57 -16.14
N LEU A 611 13.85 -36.87 -16.20
CA LEU A 611 14.65 -37.51 -17.23
C LEU A 611 13.76 -38.22 -18.25
N GLY A 612 14.10 -38.17 -19.52
CA GLY A 612 13.40 -38.92 -20.55
C GLY A 612 13.38 -38.27 -21.91
N PRO A 613 12.89 -38.97 -22.93
CA PRO A 613 12.84 -38.47 -24.30
C PRO A 613 11.94 -37.24 -24.45
N THR A 614 12.02 -36.57 -25.58
CA THR A 614 11.18 -35.38 -25.83
C THR A 614 9.71 -35.81 -26.04
N GLY A 615 8.76 -34.98 -25.60
CA GLY A 615 7.34 -35.17 -25.87
C GLY A 615 6.62 -36.26 -25.04
N VAL A 616 7.22 -36.73 -23.93
CA VAL A 616 6.63 -37.73 -23.02
C VAL A 616 5.80 -37.13 -21.85
N GLY A 617 5.69 -35.80 -21.79
CA GLY A 617 4.85 -35.11 -20.79
C GLY A 617 5.59 -34.38 -19.68
N LYS A 618 6.94 -34.23 -19.72
CA LYS A 618 7.72 -33.52 -18.67
C LYS A 618 7.21 -32.09 -18.42
N THR A 619 7.08 -31.29 -19.46
CA THR A 619 6.57 -29.90 -19.36
C THR A 619 5.08 -29.86 -19.05
N GLU A 620 4.29 -30.86 -19.48
CA GLU A 620 2.86 -30.93 -19.18
C GLU A 620 2.60 -31.20 -17.69
N LEU A 621 3.43 -32.05 -17.07
CA LEU A 621 3.35 -32.26 -15.62
C LEU A 621 3.62 -30.96 -14.85
N ALA A 622 4.62 -30.18 -15.27
CA ALA A 622 4.93 -28.88 -14.66
C ALA A 622 3.75 -27.89 -14.80
N LYS A 623 3.11 -27.84 -15.97
CA LYS A 623 1.94 -26.99 -16.22
C LYS A 623 0.72 -27.43 -15.39
N THR A 624 0.44 -28.73 -15.38
CA THR A 624 -0.68 -29.28 -14.62
C THR A 624 -0.48 -29.04 -13.12
N LEU A 625 0.76 -29.15 -12.65
CA LEU A 625 1.10 -28.88 -11.27
C LEU A 625 0.90 -27.38 -10.92
N ALA A 626 1.33 -26.46 -11.78
CA ALA A 626 1.10 -25.03 -11.60
C ALA A 626 -0.40 -24.71 -11.54
N ARG A 627 -1.19 -25.28 -12.45
CA ARG A 627 -2.64 -25.11 -12.46
C ARG A 627 -3.32 -25.63 -11.19
N ASN A 628 -2.93 -26.78 -10.68
CA ASN A 628 -3.59 -27.40 -9.52
C ASN A 628 -3.19 -26.76 -8.19
N LEU A 629 -1.92 -26.34 -8.06
CA LEU A 629 -1.42 -25.75 -6.83
C LEU A 629 -1.53 -24.23 -6.77
N PHE A 630 -1.47 -23.56 -7.93
CA PHE A 630 -1.44 -22.09 -8.03
C PHE A 630 -2.56 -21.55 -8.94
N ASP A 631 -3.56 -22.40 -9.25
CA ASP A 631 -4.80 -22.12 -10.02
C ASP A 631 -4.60 -21.49 -11.42
N SER A 632 -3.37 -21.40 -11.94
CA SER A 632 -3.07 -20.95 -13.30
C SER A 632 -1.89 -21.69 -13.89
N GLU A 633 -2.01 -22.04 -15.19
CA GLU A 633 -0.87 -22.56 -15.97
C GLU A 633 0.19 -21.46 -16.23
N ASP A 634 -0.15 -20.19 -16.05
CA ASP A 634 0.77 -19.05 -16.24
C ASP A 634 1.69 -18.83 -15.03
N ASN A 635 1.39 -19.45 -13.88
CA ASN A 635 2.24 -19.42 -12.70
C ASN A 635 3.45 -20.37 -12.84
N ILE A 636 4.05 -20.35 -14.02
CA ILE A 636 5.27 -21.09 -14.36
C ILE A 636 6.36 -20.14 -14.87
N VAL A 637 7.51 -20.17 -14.22
CA VAL A 637 8.71 -19.44 -14.66
C VAL A 637 9.57 -20.41 -15.48
N ARG A 638 9.56 -20.29 -16.79
CA ARG A 638 10.33 -21.16 -17.67
C ARG A 638 11.64 -20.49 -18.06
N ILE A 639 12.73 -21.20 -17.85
CA ILE A 639 14.11 -20.78 -18.19
C ILE A 639 14.76 -21.90 -18.99
N ASP A 640 15.14 -21.62 -20.26
CA ASP A 640 15.84 -22.54 -21.13
C ASP A 640 17.34 -22.45 -20.86
N MET A 641 17.93 -23.53 -20.38
CA MET A 641 19.35 -23.58 -20.02
C MET A 641 20.29 -23.56 -21.24
N SER A 642 19.77 -23.74 -22.44
CA SER A 642 20.55 -23.53 -23.65
C SER A 642 21.02 -22.09 -23.87
N GLU A 643 20.33 -21.12 -23.27
CA GLU A 643 20.73 -19.72 -23.25
C GLU A 643 21.82 -19.39 -22.18
N TYR A 644 22.14 -20.32 -21.30
CA TYR A 644 23.05 -20.16 -20.17
C TYR A 644 24.28 -21.08 -20.23
N MET A 645 24.74 -21.35 -21.45
CA MET A 645 25.92 -22.20 -21.71
C MET A 645 27.25 -21.49 -21.41
N GLU A 646 27.26 -20.17 -21.37
CA GLU A 646 28.46 -19.36 -21.16
C GLU A 646 28.52 -18.81 -19.74
N LYS A 647 29.73 -18.64 -19.19
CA LYS A 647 29.95 -18.10 -17.85
C LYS A 647 29.26 -16.73 -17.62
N HIS A 648 29.29 -15.85 -18.62
CA HIS A 648 28.69 -14.52 -18.52
C HIS A 648 27.15 -14.55 -18.52
N ALA A 649 26.53 -15.60 -18.99
CA ALA A 649 25.10 -15.75 -19.01
C ALA A 649 24.53 -15.96 -17.58
N VAL A 650 25.31 -16.44 -16.63
CA VAL A 650 24.91 -16.63 -15.22
C VAL A 650 24.50 -15.30 -14.59
N SER A 651 25.17 -14.20 -14.93
CA SER A 651 24.82 -12.87 -14.44
C SER A 651 23.43 -12.39 -14.90
N ARG A 652 22.85 -12.96 -15.96
CA ARG A 652 21.48 -12.66 -16.38
C ARG A 652 20.44 -13.26 -15.43
N LEU A 653 20.77 -14.36 -14.73
CA LEU A 653 19.86 -14.97 -13.75
C LEU A 653 19.74 -14.15 -12.46
N ILE A 654 20.86 -13.58 -11.99
CA ILE A 654 20.93 -12.86 -10.69
C ILE A 654 21.14 -11.34 -10.83
N GLY A 655 21.24 -10.85 -12.06
CA GLY A 655 21.54 -9.45 -12.39
C GLY A 655 23.03 -9.20 -12.66
N PRO A 656 23.36 -8.17 -13.46
CA PRO A 656 24.74 -7.79 -13.72
C PRO A 656 25.39 -7.16 -12.48
N PRO A 657 26.72 -7.29 -12.32
CA PRO A 657 27.42 -6.64 -11.21
C PRO A 657 27.39 -5.12 -11.31
N PRO A 658 27.65 -4.40 -10.19
CA PRO A 658 27.66 -2.95 -10.17
C PRO A 658 28.57 -2.33 -11.24
N GLY A 659 28.03 -1.34 -11.95
CA GLY A 659 28.77 -0.63 -13.02
C GLY A 659 28.57 -1.17 -14.46
N TYR A 660 27.82 -2.25 -14.62
CA TYR A 660 27.46 -2.76 -15.96
C TYR A 660 26.06 -2.29 -16.39
N VAL A 661 25.84 -2.21 -17.72
CA VAL A 661 24.54 -1.84 -18.31
C VAL A 661 23.48 -2.86 -17.90
N GLY A 662 22.29 -2.38 -17.47
CA GLY A 662 21.19 -3.23 -17.00
C GLY A 662 21.24 -3.55 -15.49
N TYR A 663 22.16 -2.97 -14.71
CA TYR A 663 22.22 -3.17 -13.26
C TYR A 663 20.90 -2.82 -12.54
N GLU A 664 20.14 -1.84 -13.03
CA GLU A 664 18.85 -1.44 -12.46
C GLU A 664 17.72 -2.43 -12.76
N GLU A 665 17.83 -3.25 -13.82
CA GLU A 665 16.76 -4.17 -14.25
C GLU A 665 16.66 -5.45 -13.38
N GLY A 666 17.74 -5.81 -12.63
CA GLY A 666 17.79 -7.04 -11.84
C GLY A 666 18.02 -8.30 -12.66
N GLY A 667 17.98 -9.49 -12.04
CA GLY A 667 18.17 -10.78 -12.69
C GLY A 667 16.85 -11.41 -13.15
N GLN A 668 16.87 -12.10 -14.28
CA GLN A 668 15.68 -12.74 -14.85
C GLN A 668 15.00 -13.72 -13.87
N LEU A 669 15.78 -14.59 -13.22
CA LEU A 669 15.26 -15.54 -12.25
C LEU A 669 14.80 -14.84 -10.98
N THR A 670 15.64 -13.96 -10.42
CA THR A 670 15.35 -13.28 -9.16
C THR A 670 14.15 -12.34 -9.26
N GLU A 671 14.01 -11.59 -10.35
CA GLU A 671 12.86 -10.72 -10.58
C GLU A 671 11.57 -11.50 -10.86
N ALA A 672 11.65 -12.61 -11.63
CA ALA A 672 10.47 -13.44 -11.92
C ALA A 672 9.91 -14.06 -10.63
N VAL A 673 10.77 -14.60 -9.76
CA VAL A 673 10.35 -15.21 -8.49
C VAL A 673 9.89 -14.14 -7.47
N ARG A 674 10.52 -12.98 -7.46
CA ARG A 674 10.08 -11.86 -6.60
C ARG A 674 8.67 -11.38 -6.96
N ARG A 675 8.33 -11.36 -8.26
CA ARG A 675 6.98 -10.99 -8.73
C ARG A 675 5.96 -12.09 -8.52
N ASN A 676 6.39 -13.36 -8.68
CA ASN A 676 5.54 -14.55 -8.55
C ASN A 676 6.19 -15.55 -7.58
N PRO A 677 6.16 -15.30 -6.26
CA PRO A 677 6.81 -16.15 -5.27
C PRO A 677 6.16 -17.53 -5.12
N TYR A 678 4.93 -17.69 -5.63
CA TYR A 678 4.19 -18.95 -5.70
C TYR A 678 4.13 -19.41 -7.15
N SER A 679 5.15 -20.13 -7.58
CA SER A 679 5.28 -20.56 -8.96
C SER A 679 6.02 -21.90 -9.09
N VAL A 680 5.82 -22.55 -10.22
CA VAL A 680 6.66 -23.65 -10.67
C VAL A 680 7.81 -23.07 -11.50
N ILE A 681 9.03 -23.32 -11.08
CA ILE A 681 10.21 -22.90 -11.83
C ILE A 681 10.66 -24.09 -12.68
N LEU A 682 10.57 -23.96 -13.99
CA LEU A 682 10.97 -24.98 -14.94
C LEU A 682 12.30 -24.58 -15.62
N PHE A 683 13.37 -25.30 -15.26
CA PHE A 683 14.65 -25.22 -15.95
C PHE A 683 14.70 -26.29 -17.04
N ASP A 684 14.63 -25.87 -18.30
CA ASP A 684 14.60 -26.80 -19.42
C ASP A 684 16.02 -27.08 -19.91
N GLU A 685 16.32 -28.35 -20.28
CA GLU A 685 17.61 -28.82 -20.78
C GLU A 685 18.81 -28.48 -19.87
N ILE A 686 18.67 -28.85 -18.58
CA ILE A 686 19.67 -28.53 -17.52
C ILE A 686 21.08 -28.99 -17.84
N GLU A 687 21.25 -30.06 -18.65
CA GLU A 687 22.55 -30.58 -19.09
C GLU A 687 23.35 -29.60 -19.94
N LYS A 688 22.73 -28.58 -20.50
CA LYS A 688 23.36 -27.54 -21.28
C LYS A 688 23.92 -26.38 -20.47
N ALA A 689 23.48 -26.24 -19.21
CA ALA A 689 23.89 -25.15 -18.37
C ALA A 689 25.40 -25.14 -18.09
N HIS A 690 25.98 -23.95 -17.95
CA HIS A 690 27.33 -23.77 -17.45
C HIS A 690 27.47 -24.22 -15.98
N ASP A 691 28.66 -24.72 -15.60
CA ASP A 691 28.90 -25.23 -14.23
C ASP A 691 28.60 -24.23 -13.11
N ASP A 692 28.79 -22.93 -13.33
CA ASP A 692 28.51 -21.90 -12.36
C ASP A 692 26.99 -21.75 -12.05
N VAL A 693 26.09 -22.17 -12.95
CA VAL A 693 24.63 -22.20 -12.71
C VAL A 693 24.30 -23.18 -11.58
N PHE A 694 25.01 -24.33 -11.52
CA PHE A 694 24.78 -25.31 -10.47
C PHE A 694 25.15 -24.79 -9.07
N ASN A 695 26.09 -23.84 -8.98
CA ASN A 695 26.40 -23.19 -7.71
C ASN A 695 25.22 -22.33 -7.19
N LEU A 696 24.45 -21.69 -8.09
CA LEU A 696 23.22 -20.99 -7.74
C LEU A 696 22.13 -21.98 -7.29
N PHE A 697 21.99 -23.09 -8.01
CA PHE A 697 21.04 -24.13 -7.63
C PHE A 697 21.31 -24.71 -6.25
N LEU A 698 22.58 -24.95 -5.92
CA LEU A 698 22.96 -25.42 -4.57
C LEU A 698 22.45 -24.48 -3.48
N GLN A 699 22.58 -23.16 -3.70
CA GLN A 699 22.09 -22.17 -2.74
C GLN A 699 20.57 -22.17 -2.62
N ILE A 700 19.85 -22.28 -3.75
CA ILE A 700 18.39 -22.34 -3.75
C ILE A 700 17.89 -23.62 -3.10
N LEU A 701 18.50 -24.78 -3.40
CA LEU A 701 18.06 -26.09 -2.90
C LEU A 701 18.37 -26.30 -1.40
N ASP A 702 19.41 -25.65 -0.87
CA ASP A 702 19.78 -25.78 0.55
C ASP A 702 19.08 -24.75 1.43
N ASP A 703 19.16 -23.46 1.03
CA ASP A 703 18.74 -22.34 1.85
C ASP A 703 17.35 -21.78 1.44
N GLY A 704 16.80 -22.24 0.30
CA GLY A 704 15.54 -21.73 -0.25
C GLY A 704 15.57 -20.24 -0.58
N ARG A 705 16.77 -19.67 -0.79
CA ARG A 705 16.93 -18.25 -1.09
C ARG A 705 18.09 -18.02 -2.07
N LEU A 706 18.01 -16.90 -2.77
CA LEU A 706 19.08 -16.46 -3.66
C LEU A 706 19.25 -14.95 -3.53
N THR A 707 20.50 -14.51 -3.32
CA THR A 707 20.81 -13.08 -3.23
C THR A 707 21.20 -12.56 -4.60
N ASP A 708 20.50 -11.51 -5.08
CA ASP A 708 20.85 -10.85 -6.34
C ASP A 708 22.13 -10.00 -6.21
N ASN A 709 22.61 -9.52 -7.35
CA ASN A 709 23.81 -8.67 -7.36
C ASN A 709 23.59 -7.25 -6.80
N LYS A 710 22.35 -6.89 -6.43
CA LYS A 710 22.01 -5.68 -5.68
C LYS A 710 22.05 -5.90 -4.16
N GLY A 711 22.32 -7.14 -3.70
CA GLY A 711 22.29 -7.51 -2.29
C GLY A 711 20.90 -7.85 -1.76
N LYS A 712 19.86 -7.87 -2.61
CA LYS A 712 18.51 -8.25 -2.19
C LYS A 712 18.36 -9.76 -2.22
N THR A 713 17.85 -10.32 -1.13
CA THR A 713 17.56 -11.75 -1.02
C THR A 713 16.16 -12.04 -1.53
N VAL A 714 16.04 -13.02 -2.43
CA VAL A 714 14.78 -13.51 -2.98
C VAL A 714 14.50 -14.88 -2.38
N ASP A 715 13.28 -15.09 -1.92
CA ASP A 715 12.82 -16.32 -1.27
C ASP A 715 12.21 -17.29 -2.29
N PHE A 716 12.70 -18.55 -2.27
CA PHE A 716 12.25 -19.65 -3.12
C PHE A 716 11.48 -20.73 -2.35
N LYS A 717 11.21 -20.54 -1.05
CA LYS A 717 10.58 -21.59 -0.19
C LYS A 717 9.20 -21.99 -0.66
N ASN A 718 8.48 -21.07 -1.30
CA ASN A 718 7.14 -21.31 -1.80
C ASN A 718 7.11 -21.74 -3.28
N THR A 719 8.26 -22.05 -3.87
CA THR A 719 8.37 -22.49 -5.27
C THR A 719 8.52 -24.02 -5.35
N ILE A 720 8.17 -24.56 -6.53
CA ILE A 720 8.51 -25.92 -6.91
C ILE A 720 9.51 -25.86 -8.06
N ILE A 721 10.64 -26.51 -7.91
CA ILE A 721 11.73 -26.50 -8.88
C ILE A 721 11.69 -27.78 -9.69
N ILE A 722 11.52 -27.64 -11.00
CA ILE A 722 11.53 -28.75 -11.96
C ILE A 722 12.64 -28.50 -12.96
N MET A 723 13.53 -29.46 -13.09
CA MET A 723 14.65 -29.46 -14.02
C MET A 723 14.45 -30.57 -15.06
N THR A 724 14.36 -30.24 -16.34
CA THR A 724 14.22 -31.30 -17.38
C THR A 724 15.55 -31.61 -18.00
N SER A 725 15.74 -32.86 -18.35
CA SER A 725 16.92 -33.34 -19.10
C SER A 725 16.58 -34.47 -20.06
N ASN A 726 17.37 -34.54 -21.15
CA ASN A 726 17.28 -35.63 -22.13
C ASN A 726 18.41 -36.68 -21.95
N ILE A 727 19.19 -36.57 -20.87
CA ILE A 727 20.23 -37.57 -20.54
C ILE A 727 19.58 -38.93 -20.33
N GLY A 728 20.21 -39.97 -20.84
CA GLY A 728 19.74 -41.35 -20.76
C GLY A 728 18.52 -41.70 -21.63
N SER A 729 18.08 -40.77 -22.50
CA SER A 729 16.91 -40.99 -23.35
C SER A 729 17.09 -42.20 -24.29
N GLY A 730 18.31 -42.52 -24.73
CA GLY A 730 18.62 -43.70 -25.56
C GLY A 730 18.27 -45.00 -24.84
N TYR A 731 18.69 -45.13 -23.59
CA TYR A 731 18.39 -46.32 -22.80
C TYR A 731 16.90 -46.43 -22.49
N LEU A 732 16.23 -45.32 -22.21
CA LEU A 732 14.80 -45.32 -21.93
C LEU A 732 13.94 -45.68 -23.16
N LEU A 733 14.40 -45.37 -24.38
CA LEU A 733 13.72 -45.79 -25.63
C LEU A 733 13.89 -47.27 -25.93
N GLU A 734 14.94 -47.91 -25.40
CA GLU A 734 15.17 -49.35 -25.53
C GLU A 734 14.31 -50.19 -24.60
N ASN A 735 13.65 -49.58 -23.61
CA ASN A 735 12.78 -50.25 -22.63
C ASN A 735 11.55 -50.89 -23.35
N LYS A 736 11.52 -52.20 -23.44
CA LYS A 736 10.43 -52.96 -24.08
C LYS A 736 9.40 -53.46 -23.09
N SER A 737 9.61 -53.36 -21.77
CA SER A 737 8.67 -53.81 -20.76
C SER A 737 7.52 -52.79 -20.61
N GLY A 738 6.29 -53.22 -20.84
CA GLY A 738 5.09 -52.37 -20.77
C GLY A 738 4.72 -51.88 -19.34
N GLU A 739 5.28 -52.43 -18.26
CA GLU A 739 4.87 -52.20 -16.90
C GLU A 739 5.90 -51.53 -15.95
N GLY A 740 7.05 -51.10 -16.45
CA GLY A 740 8.10 -50.49 -15.59
C GLY A 740 9.32 -50.08 -16.35
N ILE A 741 10.26 -49.42 -15.69
CA ILE A 741 11.64 -49.20 -16.16
C ILE A 741 12.49 -50.30 -15.54
N GLU A 742 13.15 -51.12 -16.39
CA GLU A 742 14.01 -52.23 -15.94
C GLU A 742 15.16 -51.67 -15.08
N ASP A 743 15.54 -52.37 -14.02
CA ASP A 743 16.56 -51.92 -13.07
C ASP A 743 17.91 -51.63 -13.74
N ASP A 744 18.29 -52.45 -14.75
CA ASP A 744 19.54 -52.24 -15.53
C ASP A 744 19.50 -50.93 -16.33
N ILE A 745 18.34 -50.56 -16.87
CA ILE A 745 18.15 -49.29 -17.59
C ILE A 745 18.23 -48.12 -16.62
N ARG A 746 17.56 -48.25 -15.43
CA ARG A 746 17.60 -47.27 -14.37
C ARG A 746 19.06 -47.02 -13.92
N GLU A 747 19.82 -48.08 -13.72
CA GLU A 747 21.23 -47.99 -13.33
C GLU A 747 22.10 -47.31 -14.39
N ASN A 748 21.91 -47.64 -15.65
CA ASN A 748 22.64 -47.03 -16.77
C ASN A 748 22.35 -45.52 -16.88
N VAL A 749 21.07 -45.11 -16.80
CA VAL A 749 20.68 -43.71 -16.78
C VAL A 749 21.29 -42.96 -15.59
N MET A 750 21.24 -43.56 -14.39
CA MET A 750 21.85 -42.96 -13.20
C MET A 750 23.36 -42.83 -13.28
N ASN A 751 24.02 -43.79 -13.91
CA ASN A 751 25.47 -43.72 -14.16
C ASN A 751 25.81 -42.59 -15.13
N GLU A 752 25.04 -42.39 -16.22
CA GLU A 752 25.23 -41.25 -17.14
C GLU A 752 24.99 -39.91 -16.42
N MET A 753 23.98 -39.84 -15.56
CA MET A 753 23.72 -38.65 -14.70
C MET A 753 24.91 -38.31 -13.81
N LYS A 754 25.51 -39.31 -13.13
CA LYS A 754 26.66 -39.11 -12.24
C LYS A 754 27.93 -38.67 -12.99
N LEU A 755 28.04 -38.99 -14.28
CA LEU A 755 29.13 -38.50 -15.16
C LEU A 755 28.97 -37.01 -15.52
N ARG A 756 27.72 -36.54 -15.63
CA ARG A 756 27.43 -35.17 -16.07
C ARG A 756 27.31 -34.18 -14.92
N PHE A 757 26.68 -34.59 -13.81
CA PHE A 757 26.38 -33.76 -12.67
C PHE A 757 27.22 -34.15 -11.45
N LYS A 758 27.62 -33.13 -10.68
CA LYS A 758 28.37 -33.37 -9.42
C LYS A 758 27.49 -34.12 -8.41
N PRO A 759 28.03 -35.09 -7.67
CA PRO A 759 27.27 -35.81 -6.62
C PRO A 759 26.64 -34.87 -5.59
N GLU A 760 27.32 -33.76 -5.29
CA GLU A 760 26.83 -32.73 -4.38
C GLU A 760 25.49 -32.11 -4.81
N PHE A 761 25.30 -31.88 -6.10
CA PHE A 761 24.06 -31.37 -6.66
C PHE A 761 22.95 -32.42 -6.64
N LEU A 762 23.26 -33.65 -7.10
CA LEU A 762 22.27 -34.74 -7.16
C LEU A 762 21.70 -35.10 -5.78
N ASN A 763 22.53 -35.02 -4.71
CA ASN A 763 22.10 -35.32 -3.34
C ASN A 763 21.20 -34.26 -2.72
N ARG A 764 21.04 -33.10 -3.34
CA ARG A 764 20.19 -32.00 -2.84
C ARG A 764 18.86 -31.91 -3.54
N VAL A 765 18.68 -32.62 -4.64
CA VAL A 765 17.41 -32.75 -5.32
C VAL A 765 16.55 -33.76 -4.57
N ASP A 766 15.26 -33.47 -4.36
CA ASP A 766 14.35 -34.32 -3.60
C ASP A 766 14.10 -35.66 -4.30
N ASP A 767 13.95 -35.62 -5.66
CA ASP A 767 13.75 -36.85 -6.43
C ASP A 767 14.20 -36.71 -7.89
N ILE A 768 14.66 -37.85 -8.47
CA ILE A 768 15.05 -37.97 -9.87
C ILE A 768 14.07 -38.92 -10.55
N ILE A 769 13.22 -38.37 -11.40
CA ILE A 769 12.07 -39.06 -11.97
C ILE A 769 12.32 -39.38 -13.44
N MET A 770 12.16 -40.65 -13.80
CA MET A 770 12.36 -41.13 -15.16
C MET A 770 11.01 -41.28 -15.87
N PHE A 771 10.85 -40.54 -16.98
CA PHE A 771 9.65 -40.57 -17.82
C PHE A 771 9.76 -41.69 -18.83
N ARG A 772 8.73 -42.49 -18.95
CA ARG A 772 8.64 -43.62 -19.88
C ARG A 772 8.24 -43.16 -21.28
N PRO A 773 8.64 -43.88 -22.32
CA PRO A 773 8.03 -43.74 -23.65
C PRO A 773 6.51 -43.98 -23.57
N LEU A 774 5.78 -43.26 -24.42
CA LEU A 774 4.32 -43.40 -24.47
C LEU A 774 3.89 -44.69 -25.13
N SER A 775 2.93 -45.41 -24.47
CA SER A 775 2.31 -46.62 -25.07
C SER A 775 1.25 -46.22 -26.11
N SER A 776 0.89 -47.13 -27.02
CA SER A 776 -0.18 -46.91 -27.99
C SER A 776 -1.52 -46.54 -27.34
N GLU A 777 -1.89 -47.19 -26.20
CA GLU A 777 -3.07 -46.83 -25.45
C GLU A 777 -2.98 -45.42 -24.79
N GLY A 778 -1.79 -45.06 -24.30
CA GLY A 778 -1.51 -43.72 -23.79
C GLY A 778 -1.69 -42.63 -24.85
N ILE A 779 -1.25 -42.91 -26.08
CA ILE A 779 -1.39 -41.95 -27.20
C ILE A 779 -2.88 -41.72 -27.52
N LYS A 780 -3.70 -42.77 -27.54
CA LYS A 780 -5.16 -42.62 -27.74
C LYS A 780 -5.80 -41.73 -26.67
N LYS A 781 -5.43 -41.89 -25.41
CA LYS A 781 -5.90 -41.03 -24.33
C LYS A 781 -5.44 -39.57 -24.46
N ILE A 782 -4.23 -39.35 -24.92
CA ILE A 782 -3.70 -37.99 -25.22
C ILE A 782 -4.50 -37.35 -26.36
N ILE A 783 -4.84 -38.13 -27.41
CA ILE A 783 -5.72 -37.66 -28.48
C ILE A 783 -7.05 -37.18 -27.91
N ASP A 784 -7.67 -37.98 -27.02
CA ASP A 784 -8.93 -37.58 -26.36
C ASP A 784 -8.82 -36.26 -25.59
N ILE A 785 -7.67 -35.98 -24.96
CA ILE A 785 -7.44 -34.73 -24.27
C ILE A 785 -7.37 -33.55 -25.29
N PHE A 786 -6.62 -33.71 -26.38
CA PHE A 786 -6.54 -32.66 -27.41
C PHE A 786 -7.87 -32.44 -28.13
N LEU A 787 -8.66 -33.52 -28.33
CA LEU A 787 -9.99 -33.40 -28.93
C LEU A 787 -10.97 -32.65 -28.01
N ARG A 788 -10.91 -32.86 -26.68
CA ARG A 788 -11.69 -32.07 -25.72
C ARG A 788 -11.33 -30.56 -25.77
N ASP A 789 -10.05 -30.24 -25.95
CA ASP A 789 -9.63 -28.83 -26.12
C ASP A 789 -10.23 -28.22 -27.40
N VAL A 790 -10.32 -28.99 -28.50
CA VAL A 790 -10.98 -28.56 -29.73
C VAL A 790 -12.49 -28.43 -29.53
N GLU A 791 -13.12 -29.40 -28.88
CA GLU A 791 -14.55 -29.36 -28.54
C GLU A 791 -14.93 -28.17 -27.68
N ASN A 792 -14.11 -27.83 -26.66
CA ASN A 792 -14.36 -26.67 -25.79
C ASN A 792 -14.36 -25.34 -26.58
N ARG A 793 -13.49 -25.21 -27.59
CA ARG A 793 -13.50 -24.03 -28.49
C ARG A 793 -14.70 -24.00 -29.44
N LEU A 794 -15.21 -25.18 -29.83
CA LEU A 794 -16.40 -25.28 -30.69
C LEU A 794 -17.71 -25.07 -29.92
N ARG A 795 -17.71 -25.28 -28.59
CA ARG A 795 -18.89 -25.02 -27.72
C ARG A 795 -19.37 -23.56 -27.75
N GLU A 796 -18.47 -22.62 -27.96
CA GLU A 796 -18.85 -21.19 -28.12
C GLU A 796 -19.77 -20.98 -29.33
N ARG A 797 -19.76 -21.91 -30.30
CA ARG A 797 -20.65 -21.96 -31.47
C ARG A 797 -21.72 -23.02 -31.39
N ASN A 798 -21.92 -23.66 -30.20
CA ASN A 798 -22.84 -24.78 -30.02
C ASN A 798 -22.62 -25.97 -31.00
N ILE A 799 -21.34 -26.16 -31.45
CA ILE A 799 -21.00 -27.31 -32.30
C ILE A 799 -20.44 -28.43 -31.43
N THR A 800 -21.03 -29.60 -31.53
CA THR A 800 -20.60 -30.83 -30.81
C THR A 800 -19.68 -31.65 -31.71
N LEU A 801 -18.62 -32.25 -31.13
CA LEU A 801 -17.66 -33.06 -31.83
C LEU A 801 -17.89 -34.57 -31.56
N GLU A 802 -18.05 -35.38 -32.59
CA GLU A 802 -18.03 -36.84 -32.52
C GLU A 802 -16.88 -37.40 -33.31
N VAL A 803 -16.03 -38.25 -32.70
CA VAL A 803 -14.82 -38.80 -33.33
C VAL A 803 -14.89 -40.32 -33.27
N THR A 804 -14.75 -40.97 -34.44
CA THR A 804 -14.74 -42.43 -34.54
C THR A 804 -13.40 -43.02 -34.08
N ASP A 805 -13.40 -44.26 -33.59
CA ASP A 805 -12.16 -44.96 -33.20
C ASP A 805 -11.16 -45.08 -34.33
N ARG A 806 -11.66 -45.24 -35.61
CA ARG A 806 -10.81 -45.25 -36.81
C ARG A 806 -10.09 -43.94 -37.02
N ALA A 807 -10.74 -42.80 -36.78
CA ALA A 807 -10.12 -41.50 -36.86
C ALA A 807 -9.02 -41.35 -35.81
N LYS A 808 -9.26 -41.82 -34.58
CA LYS A 808 -8.27 -41.81 -33.50
C LYS A 808 -7.04 -42.65 -33.81
N GLU A 809 -7.23 -43.80 -34.49
CA GLU A 809 -6.13 -44.68 -34.94
C GLU A 809 -5.24 -44.00 -35.98
N ILE A 810 -5.86 -43.35 -36.98
CA ILE A 810 -5.11 -42.58 -37.99
C ILE A 810 -4.36 -41.42 -37.33
N LEU A 811 -5.00 -40.69 -36.38
CA LEU A 811 -4.34 -39.62 -35.64
C LEU A 811 -3.16 -40.14 -34.81
N ALA A 812 -3.26 -41.37 -34.26
CA ALA A 812 -2.18 -41.98 -33.51
C ALA A 812 -1.03 -42.43 -34.39
N GLU A 813 -1.32 -43.03 -35.52
CA GLU A 813 -0.29 -43.52 -36.46
C GLU A 813 0.50 -42.38 -37.15
N GLU A 814 -0.19 -41.34 -37.60
CA GLU A 814 0.41 -40.25 -38.34
C GLU A 814 0.99 -39.14 -37.43
N GLY A 815 0.44 -39.00 -36.22
CA GLY A 815 0.80 -37.95 -35.27
C GLY A 815 1.88 -38.32 -34.25
N TYR A 816 2.24 -39.62 -34.13
CA TYR A 816 3.21 -40.10 -33.13
C TYR A 816 4.56 -40.45 -33.79
N ASP A 817 5.63 -40.03 -33.16
CA ASP A 817 7.00 -40.38 -33.50
C ASP A 817 7.70 -40.93 -32.24
N PRO A 818 8.33 -42.12 -32.30
CA PRO A 818 8.99 -42.69 -31.11
C PRO A 818 10.09 -41.82 -30.50
N VAL A 819 10.77 -40.99 -31.31
CA VAL A 819 11.84 -40.09 -30.83
C VAL A 819 11.30 -38.76 -30.32
N TYR A 820 10.27 -38.19 -30.97
CA TYR A 820 9.68 -36.89 -30.63
C TYR A 820 8.41 -37.00 -29.79
N GLY A 821 7.97 -38.22 -29.47
CA GLY A 821 6.80 -38.47 -28.60
C GLY A 821 5.49 -37.93 -29.17
N ALA A 822 4.65 -37.36 -28.30
CA ALA A 822 3.37 -36.73 -28.66
C ALA A 822 3.49 -35.28 -29.19
N ARG A 823 4.69 -34.72 -29.32
CA ARG A 823 4.87 -33.33 -29.79
C ARG A 823 4.41 -33.10 -31.24
N PRO A 824 4.67 -34.03 -32.22
CA PRO A 824 4.11 -33.93 -33.57
C PRO A 824 2.59 -34.06 -33.61
N LEU A 825 1.99 -34.83 -32.70
CA LEU A 825 0.55 -35.11 -32.65
C LEU A 825 -0.31 -33.83 -32.49
N LYS A 826 0.07 -32.94 -31.58
CA LYS A 826 -0.65 -31.66 -31.38
C LYS A 826 -0.61 -30.83 -32.69
N ARG A 827 0.51 -30.77 -33.34
CA ARG A 827 0.67 -30.07 -34.62
C ARG A 827 -0.13 -30.72 -35.76
N TYR A 828 -0.18 -32.06 -35.79
CA TYR A 828 -0.95 -32.78 -36.77
C TYR A 828 -2.45 -32.56 -36.62
N ILE A 829 -2.98 -32.62 -35.36
CA ILE A 829 -4.38 -32.33 -35.05
C ILE A 829 -4.71 -30.89 -35.51
N SER A 830 -3.88 -29.92 -35.19
CA SER A 830 -4.14 -28.52 -35.55
C SER A 830 -4.11 -28.32 -37.08
N ASN A 831 -3.12 -28.86 -37.76
CA ASN A 831 -2.96 -28.67 -39.21
C ASN A 831 -3.96 -29.45 -40.06
N VAL A 832 -4.37 -30.65 -39.62
CA VAL A 832 -5.24 -31.51 -40.41
C VAL A 832 -6.67 -31.35 -39.93
N LEU A 833 -6.93 -31.63 -38.65
CA LEU A 833 -8.29 -31.69 -38.10
C LEU A 833 -8.95 -30.31 -37.97
N GLU A 834 -8.28 -29.39 -37.24
CA GLU A 834 -8.84 -28.04 -37.01
C GLU A 834 -9.01 -27.26 -38.31
N THR A 835 -8.03 -27.45 -39.27
CA THR A 835 -8.10 -26.81 -40.57
C THR A 835 -9.28 -27.34 -41.40
N GLU A 836 -9.55 -28.65 -41.37
CA GLU A 836 -10.67 -29.24 -42.12
C GLU A 836 -12.03 -28.83 -41.49
N ILE A 837 -12.13 -28.83 -40.17
CA ILE A 837 -13.29 -28.32 -39.46
C ILE A 837 -13.55 -26.85 -39.85
N ALA A 838 -12.50 -26.00 -39.81
CA ALA A 838 -12.62 -24.61 -40.16
C ALA A 838 -13.08 -24.37 -41.61
N LYS A 839 -12.54 -25.14 -42.56
CA LYS A 839 -13.00 -25.09 -43.98
C LYS A 839 -14.48 -25.43 -44.12
N LYS A 840 -14.96 -26.47 -43.39
CA LYS A 840 -16.37 -26.90 -43.42
C LYS A 840 -17.31 -25.89 -42.78
N ILE A 841 -16.86 -25.24 -41.73
CA ILE A 841 -17.62 -24.13 -41.08
C ILE A 841 -17.71 -22.94 -42.06
N ILE A 842 -16.59 -22.55 -42.71
CA ILE A 842 -16.57 -21.42 -43.67
C ILE A 842 -17.42 -21.73 -44.91
N ALA A 843 -17.40 -23.00 -45.37
CA ALA A 843 -18.25 -23.45 -46.48
C ALA A 843 -19.74 -23.54 -46.15
N GLY A 844 -20.12 -23.35 -44.85
CA GLY A 844 -21.51 -23.48 -44.40
C GLY A 844 -22.03 -24.92 -44.32
N GLU A 845 -21.12 -25.91 -44.45
CA GLU A 845 -21.50 -27.34 -44.32
C GLU A 845 -21.70 -27.76 -42.85
N ILE A 846 -20.95 -27.10 -41.93
CA ILE A 846 -21.13 -27.21 -40.48
C ILE A 846 -21.54 -25.81 -39.96
N TYR A 847 -22.67 -25.73 -39.27
CA TYR A 847 -23.20 -24.48 -38.77
C TYR A 847 -23.52 -24.58 -37.27
N ASP A 848 -23.76 -23.46 -36.63
CA ASP A 848 -24.04 -23.37 -35.20
C ASP A 848 -25.21 -24.29 -34.80
N GLY A 849 -24.99 -25.15 -33.78
CA GLY A 849 -25.97 -26.15 -33.33
C GLY A 849 -25.86 -27.50 -34.04
N SER A 850 -24.91 -27.73 -34.93
CA SER A 850 -24.71 -29.01 -35.61
C SER A 850 -23.71 -29.95 -34.91
N VAL A 851 -23.71 -31.26 -35.30
CA VAL A 851 -22.75 -32.24 -34.83
C VAL A 851 -21.71 -32.45 -35.95
N ALA A 852 -20.43 -32.18 -35.65
CA ALA A 852 -19.32 -32.47 -36.56
C ALA A 852 -18.82 -33.91 -36.30
N LEU A 853 -18.98 -34.75 -37.27
CA LEU A 853 -18.51 -36.14 -37.27
C LEU A 853 -17.13 -36.22 -37.95
N ILE A 854 -16.17 -36.77 -37.21
CA ILE A 854 -14.84 -37.04 -37.67
C ILE A 854 -14.64 -38.52 -37.88
N ASP A 855 -14.38 -38.95 -39.13
CA ASP A 855 -14.20 -40.34 -39.45
C ASP A 855 -12.89 -40.58 -40.23
N GLY A 856 -12.40 -41.81 -40.17
CA GLY A 856 -11.21 -42.25 -40.89
C GLY A 856 -11.58 -43.12 -42.10
N VAL A 857 -11.31 -42.62 -43.32
CA VAL A 857 -11.57 -43.42 -44.55
C VAL A 857 -10.29 -43.40 -45.40
N ASP A 858 -9.87 -44.59 -45.84
CA ASP A 858 -8.66 -44.79 -46.69
C ASP A 858 -7.39 -44.09 -46.15
N GLY A 859 -7.16 -44.17 -44.84
CA GLY A 859 -6.00 -43.56 -44.20
C GLY A 859 -6.07 -42.02 -44.08
N LYS A 860 -7.22 -41.37 -44.38
CA LYS A 860 -7.40 -39.91 -44.27
C LYS A 860 -8.55 -39.57 -43.30
N ILE A 861 -8.37 -38.46 -42.62
CA ILE A 861 -9.41 -37.89 -41.78
C ILE A 861 -10.39 -37.11 -42.66
N ILE A 862 -11.69 -37.45 -42.50
CA ILE A 862 -12.78 -36.79 -43.16
C ILE A 862 -13.68 -36.18 -42.12
N VAL A 863 -14.03 -34.89 -42.30
CA VAL A 863 -14.95 -34.18 -41.45
C VAL A 863 -16.27 -33.96 -42.19
N SER A 864 -17.35 -34.45 -41.64
CA SER A 864 -18.70 -34.32 -42.17
C SER A 864 -19.69 -33.86 -41.09
N ARG A 865 -20.80 -33.36 -41.50
CA ARG A 865 -21.94 -33.13 -40.59
C ARG A 865 -22.67 -34.47 -40.39
N LYS A 866 -23.02 -34.81 -39.16
CA LYS A 866 -23.87 -35.95 -38.80
C LYS A 866 -25.33 -35.66 -39.11
#